data_8cc82821a9edd853bea4fdb2c6135c59
#
_entry.id   8cc82821a9edd853bea4fdb2c6135c59
#
_cell.length_a   1.000
_cell.length_b   1.000
_cell.length_c   1.000
_cell.angle_alpha   90.00
_cell.angle_beta   90.00
_cell.angle_gamma   90.00
#
_symmetry.space_group_name_H-M   'P 1'
#
loop_
_entity.id
_entity.type
_entity.pdbx_description
1 polymer ?
#
loop_
_entity_poly.entity_id
_entity_poly.type
_entity_poly.pdbx_seq_one_letter_code
_entity_poly.pdbx_strand_id
1 'polypeptide(L)'
;MKKFTFPITTIFLSVLILVSCKETKNNSVQPSDKTSVLKAGYQIEPVNIQNVKLNDSFWLPIIKRVQEVTIAYAIQKCNEEGRFENFLIAGKQKTGTVRGEMPFDDTDVYKIIEGASNTLISAPNPKLERVLDSLIAIVKIGQEADGYLTTWRTINPAKPPATWVPVIEGKRWESLQISHECYNAGHLIEAAVVHYEATGKRNFLDIAIKNADLFVKTFGDGPGQVKGVPGHQIIETGLIKLYQITGKEDYLKLAKYFLDNRGNPNNHKLYGEYAQDHIPVIQQNEVVGHAVRAVYMYAGMTDIAAMTKDKSYENAVNNLWNNMVNKKMYITGGIGSRHDGEAFGTNYELPNLTAYNETCAAIGDVYWNHRLHSLYGKSQYFDVIERTMYNGLISGISLTGKEFFYPNALEADGVYKSNRGSCTRQAWFDCSCCPTNLIRFIPSIPGLIYSKTNDVLYVNLYASSNSAFKLGKTDLQISQQTSYPWNGKVGISVNPKKEGQFTIKLRVPGWARNEVLPGDLYTYKKASTQRATITINGEAVAVQQQDGYFTINRNWKKGDKIALNFPMEVQEVQTNSKVETNKNKVSLEYGPIVYAVEEIDNKTNFDKINVASGDSFKVKKEVNLLNGVNVIENEKFKAIPYYSWSNRGVGKMKVWLDYKN
;
A
#
# COMPACT_ATOMS: atom_id res chain seq x y z
N MET A 1 15.82 40.42 33.88
CA MET A 1 16.14 40.18 32.47
C MET A 1 17.50 39.50 32.39
N LYS A 2 17.54 38.18 32.35
CA LYS A 2 18.75 37.40 32.00
C LYS A 2 18.31 36.36 30.98
N LYS A 3 18.86 36.46 29.77
CA LYS A 3 18.68 35.49 28.69
C LYS A 3 19.45 34.23 29.04
N PHE A 4 18.77 33.11 29.15
CA PHE A 4 19.40 31.79 29.20
C PHE A 4 19.37 31.22 27.79
N THR A 5 20.54 31.15 27.17
CA THR A 5 20.81 30.38 25.97
C THR A 5 21.28 29.00 26.40
N PHE A 6 20.52 27.94 26.02
CA PHE A 6 20.99 26.57 26.16
C PHE A 6 21.68 26.14 24.86
N PRO A 7 22.88 25.57 24.94
CA PRO A 7 23.53 24.98 23.78
C PRO A 7 22.96 23.57 23.53
N ILE A 8 22.53 23.33 22.30
CA ILE A 8 22.19 21.99 21.79
C ILE A 8 23.50 21.22 21.60
N THR A 9 23.82 20.37 22.55
CA THR A 9 24.97 19.46 22.43
C THR A 9 24.53 18.23 21.66
N THR A 10 24.84 18.19 20.39
CA THR A 10 24.67 17.03 19.52
C THR A 10 25.73 15.99 19.90
N ILE A 11 25.36 14.95 20.61
CA ILE A 11 26.24 13.81 20.85
C ILE A 11 26.19 12.92 19.61
N PHE A 12 27.13 13.15 18.68
CA PHE A 12 27.51 12.16 17.67
C PHE A 12 28.48 11.19 18.32
N LEU A 13 28.05 9.93 18.47
CA LEU A 13 28.94 8.85 18.89
C LEU A 13 29.87 8.53 17.73
N SER A 14 31.07 9.09 17.78
CA SER A 14 32.14 8.82 16.81
C SER A 14 32.80 7.49 17.15
N VAL A 15 32.43 6.45 16.43
CA VAL A 15 33.27 5.24 16.34
C VAL A 15 34.16 5.42 15.11
N LEU A 16 35.38 5.90 15.33
CA LEU A 16 36.44 5.90 14.34
C LEU A 16 37.02 4.48 14.23
N ILE A 17 36.66 3.78 13.20
CA ILE A 17 37.42 2.60 12.73
C ILE A 17 38.26 3.08 11.55
N LEU A 18 39.56 3.21 11.78
CA LEU A 18 40.57 3.42 10.73
C LEU A 18 40.70 2.15 9.90
N VAL A 19 40.09 2.13 8.73
CA VAL A 19 40.38 1.14 7.69
C VAL A 19 41.07 1.86 6.54
N SER A 20 42.34 1.52 6.34
CA SER A 20 43.15 1.98 5.21
C SER A 20 42.55 1.48 3.89
N CYS A 21 42.03 2.39 3.07
CA CYS A 21 41.57 2.09 1.71
C CYS A 21 42.73 2.20 0.73
N LYS A 22 43.04 1.09 0.05
CA LYS A 22 43.73 1.12 -1.24
C LYS A 22 42.70 1.52 -2.31
N GLU A 23 42.98 2.59 -3.03
CA GLU A 23 42.21 3.02 -4.19
C GLU A 23 42.23 1.98 -5.30
N THR A 24 41.09 1.38 -5.59
CA THR A 24 40.85 0.64 -6.84
C THR A 24 40.00 1.53 -7.76
N LYS A 25 40.51 1.74 -8.97
CA LYS A 25 39.87 2.54 -10.04
C LYS A 25 38.45 2.06 -10.30
N ASN A 26 37.48 2.93 -10.10
CA ASN A 26 36.08 2.72 -10.48
C ASN A 26 35.94 2.68 -12.01
N ASN A 27 35.69 1.50 -12.55
CA ASN A 27 35.03 1.38 -13.85
C ASN A 27 33.54 1.65 -13.63
N SER A 28 33.06 2.78 -14.13
CA SER A 28 31.63 3.11 -14.17
C SER A 28 30.91 2.11 -15.09
N VAL A 29 30.28 1.11 -14.48
CA VAL A 29 29.33 0.24 -15.17
C VAL A 29 28.07 1.07 -15.39
N GLN A 30 27.76 1.35 -16.66
CA GLN A 30 26.47 1.90 -17.05
C GLN A 30 25.35 0.98 -16.55
N PRO A 31 24.25 1.50 -16.00
CA PRO A 31 23.15 0.65 -15.56
C PRO A 31 22.53 -0.04 -16.80
N SER A 32 22.75 -1.34 -16.94
CA SER A 32 21.97 -2.17 -17.84
C SER A 32 20.50 -2.08 -17.45
N ASP A 33 19.60 -2.15 -18.43
CA ASP A 33 18.13 -2.23 -18.29
C ASP A 33 17.73 -3.21 -17.16
N LYS A 34 17.69 -2.73 -15.91
CA LYS A 34 17.26 -3.52 -14.76
C LYS A 34 15.75 -3.60 -14.80
N THR A 35 15.29 -4.76 -15.11
CA THR A 35 13.91 -5.16 -15.34
C THR A 35 13.08 -5.17 -14.06
N SER A 36 11.81 -4.75 -14.16
CA SER A 36 10.86 -4.73 -13.05
C SER A 36 10.64 -6.11 -12.43
N VAL A 37 10.42 -6.14 -11.11
CA VAL A 37 10.23 -7.36 -10.29
C VAL A 37 9.05 -8.24 -10.74
N LEU A 38 8.09 -7.72 -11.51
CA LEU A 38 6.92 -8.48 -11.95
C LEU A 38 7.06 -9.15 -13.33
N LYS A 39 8.27 -9.26 -13.89
CA LYS A 39 8.48 -9.74 -15.27
C LYS A 39 8.14 -11.19 -15.54
N ALA A 40 8.42 -12.09 -14.61
CA ALA A 40 8.15 -13.51 -14.84
C ALA A 40 6.67 -13.81 -14.54
N GLY A 41 5.96 -14.35 -15.52
CA GLY A 41 4.59 -14.86 -15.37
C GLY A 41 3.46 -13.86 -15.64
N TYR A 42 3.65 -12.57 -15.41
CA TYR A 42 2.67 -11.54 -15.70
C TYR A 42 2.74 -11.08 -17.17
N GLN A 43 1.57 -10.80 -17.76
CA GLN A 43 1.48 -10.29 -19.13
C GLN A 43 1.72 -8.77 -19.20
N ILE A 44 1.35 -8.06 -18.15
CA ILE A 44 1.42 -6.60 -18.05
C ILE A 44 2.41 -6.23 -16.96
N GLU A 45 3.39 -5.42 -17.32
CA GLU A 45 4.46 -4.96 -16.42
C GLU A 45 4.22 -3.50 -15.99
N PRO A 46 4.43 -3.14 -14.73
CA PRO A 46 4.47 -1.74 -14.33
C PRO A 46 5.68 -1.04 -14.97
N VAL A 47 5.53 0.23 -15.28
CA VAL A 47 6.67 1.07 -15.65
C VAL A 47 7.48 1.37 -14.40
N ASN A 48 8.80 1.15 -14.46
CA ASN A 48 9.68 1.35 -13.32
C ASN A 48 9.58 2.79 -12.77
N ILE A 49 9.56 2.91 -11.46
CA ILE A 49 9.45 4.19 -10.71
C ILE A 49 10.49 5.20 -11.19
N GLN A 50 11.74 4.79 -11.45
CA GLN A 50 12.82 5.67 -11.94
C GLN A 50 12.47 6.41 -13.23
N ASN A 51 11.57 5.84 -14.03
CA ASN A 51 11.15 6.35 -15.33
C ASN A 51 9.92 7.26 -15.27
N VAL A 52 9.34 7.47 -14.07
CA VAL A 52 8.14 8.28 -13.86
C VAL A 52 8.46 9.45 -12.94
N LYS A 53 8.56 10.65 -13.48
CA LYS A 53 8.86 11.87 -12.72
C LYS A 53 7.59 12.67 -12.51
N LEU A 54 7.03 12.57 -11.29
CA LEU A 54 5.85 13.36 -10.90
C LEU A 54 6.21 14.84 -10.77
N ASN A 55 5.29 15.69 -11.20
CA ASN A 55 5.30 17.15 -11.02
C ASN A 55 3.89 17.69 -10.70
N ASP A 56 3.03 16.83 -10.16
CA ASP A 56 1.68 17.14 -9.77
C ASP A 56 1.59 17.88 -8.42
N SER A 57 0.41 18.43 -8.14
CA SER A 57 0.15 19.18 -6.90
C SER A 57 -0.52 18.36 -5.80
N PHE A 58 -0.81 17.09 -6.02
CA PHE A 58 -1.46 16.21 -5.04
C PHE A 58 -0.49 15.16 -4.47
N TRP A 59 0.02 14.24 -5.29
CA TRP A 59 0.87 13.14 -4.81
C TRP A 59 2.29 13.58 -4.49
N LEU A 60 2.90 14.42 -5.31
CA LEU A 60 4.29 14.84 -5.10
C LEU A 60 4.52 15.52 -3.73
N PRO A 61 3.64 16.41 -3.22
CA PRO A 61 3.79 16.97 -1.88
C PRO A 61 3.69 15.92 -0.77
N ILE A 62 2.82 14.90 -0.92
CA ILE A 62 2.66 13.81 0.05
C ILE A 62 3.91 12.93 0.05
N ILE A 63 4.39 12.53 -1.14
CA ILE A 63 5.61 11.74 -1.30
C ILE A 63 6.82 12.47 -0.70
N LYS A 64 7.01 13.75 -1.03
CA LYS A 64 8.10 14.55 -0.45
C LYS A 64 8.05 14.63 1.06
N ARG A 65 6.86 14.77 1.64
CA ARG A 65 6.70 14.80 3.10
C ARG A 65 7.13 13.48 3.73
N VAL A 66 6.77 12.34 3.15
CA VAL A 66 7.24 11.04 3.63
C VAL A 66 8.77 10.96 3.51
N GLN A 67 9.34 11.38 2.39
CA GLN A 67 10.78 11.36 2.14
C GLN A 67 11.58 12.25 3.10
N GLU A 68 11.10 13.46 3.33
CA GLU A 68 11.85 14.50 4.06
C GLU A 68 11.55 14.51 5.56
N VAL A 69 10.35 14.08 5.96
CA VAL A 69 9.87 14.18 7.35
C VAL A 69 9.63 12.81 7.97
N THR A 70 8.76 11.99 7.36
CA THR A 70 8.25 10.78 8.01
C THR A 70 9.33 9.71 8.16
N ILE A 71 10.18 9.50 7.15
CA ILE A 71 11.30 8.54 7.22
C ILE A 71 12.26 8.89 8.37
N ALA A 72 12.69 10.15 8.45
CA ALA A 72 13.58 10.59 9.51
C ALA A 72 12.95 10.46 10.90
N TYR A 73 11.67 10.80 11.01
CA TYR A 73 10.89 10.64 12.23
C TYR A 73 10.76 9.18 12.67
N ALA A 74 10.49 8.27 11.74
CA ALA A 74 10.38 6.84 12.03
C ALA A 74 11.73 6.22 12.44
N ILE A 75 12.84 6.63 11.81
CA ILE A 75 14.19 6.23 12.25
C ILE A 75 14.44 6.68 13.70
N GLN A 76 14.07 7.92 14.04
CA GLN A 76 14.19 8.42 15.40
C GLN A 76 13.36 7.57 16.37
N LYS A 77 12.08 7.27 16.05
CA LYS A 77 11.20 6.45 16.89
C LYS A 77 11.73 5.04 17.09
N CYS A 78 12.16 4.37 16.03
CA CYS A 78 12.77 3.04 16.12
C CYS A 78 14.05 3.04 16.98
N ASN A 79 14.82 4.14 16.97
CA ASN A 79 15.99 4.26 17.83
C ASN A 79 15.57 4.47 19.31
N GLU A 80 14.60 5.33 19.59
CA GLU A 80 14.07 5.59 20.94
C GLU A 80 13.52 4.30 21.59
N GLU A 81 12.83 3.48 20.79
CA GLU A 81 12.22 2.22 21.24
C GLU A 81 13.18 1.03 21.23
N GLY A 82 14.42 1.22 20.76
CA GLY A 82 15.47 0.19 20.78
C GLY A 82 15.36 -0.86 19.68
N ARG A 83 14.61 -0.61 18.59
CA ARG A 83 14.48 -1.54 17.44
C ARG A 83 15.84 -1.87 16.83
N PHE A 84 16.72 -0.86 16.66
CA PHE A 84 18.09 -1.07 16.16
C PHE A 84 18.97 -1.76 17.19
N GLU A 85 18.77 -1.47 18.48
CA GLU A 85 19.52 -2.06 19.57
C GLU A 85 19.36 -3.57 19.65
N ASN A 86 18.16 -4.09 19.34
CA ASN A 86 17.88 -5.53 19.32
C ASN A 86 18.83 -6.29 18.39
N PHE A 87 19.17 -5.76 17.23
CA PHE A 87 20.13 -6.39 16.31
C PHE A 87 21.54 -6.45 16.91
N LEU A 88 21.97 -5.39 17.61
CA LEU A 88 23.28 -5.35 18.27
C LEU A 88 23.36 -6.34 19.45
N ILE A 89 22.26 -6.47 20.20
CA ILE A 89 22.16 -7.42 21.32
C ILE A 89 22.16 -8.86 20.77
N ALA A 90 21.34 -9.15 19.75
CA ALA A 90 21.29 -10.46 19.10
C ALA A 90 22.67 -10.88 18.57
N GLY A 91 23.41 -9.95 17.99
CA GLY A 91 24.79 -10.16 17.50
C GLY A 91 25.87 -10.04 18.57
N LYS A 92 25.51 -9.95 19.87
CA LYS A 92 26.43 -9.90 21.03
C LYS A 92 27.40 -8.71 21.02
N GLN A 93 27.09 -7.65 20.27
CA GLN A 93 27.86 -6.41 20.31
C GLN A 93 27.40 -5.45 21.42
N LYS A 94 26.22 -5.72 22.00
CA LYS A 94 25.69 -5.03 23.14
C LYS A 94 25.09 -6.03 24.12
N THR A 95 25.19 -5.77 25.42
CA THR A 95 24.49 -6.53 26.45
C THR A 95 23.14 -5.92 26.70
N GLY A 96 22.11 -6.74 26.95
CA GLY A 96 20.76 -6.24 27.22
C GLY A 96 19.70 -7.32 27.07
N THR A 97 18.44 -6.88 27.17
CA THR A 97 17.25 -7.69 26.92
C THR A 97 16.52 -7.14 25.70
N VAL A 98 15.57 -7.90 25.18
CA VAL A 98 14.70 -7.45 24.07
C VAL A 98 14.04 -6.12 24.44
N ARG A 99 14.08 -5.17 23.51
CA ARG A 99 13.39 -3.89 23.55
C ARG A 99 12.17 -3.95 22.63
N GLY A 100 11.10 -3.28 23.03
CA GLY A 100 9.82 -3.29 22.32
C GLY A 100 8.88 -4.38 22.83
N GLU A 101 7.67 -4.45 22.26
CA GLU A 101 6.56 -5.23 22.77
C GLU A 101 6.02 -6.27 21.77
N MET A 102 6.52 -6.25 20.51
CA MET A 102 5.99 -7.12 19.46
C MET A 102 7.04 -8.08 18.92
N PRO A 103 6.67 -9.33 18.61
CA PRO A 103 7.61 -10.34 18.04
C PRO A 103 8.04 -10.00 16.61
N PHE A 104 7.46 -8.95 16.02
CA PHE A 104 7.71 -8.49 14.66
C PHE A 104 8.33 -7.08 14.58
N ASP A 105 8.84 -6.55 15.68
CA ASP A 105 9.46 -5.22 15.75
C ASP A 105 10.65 -5.06 14.77
N ASP A 106 11.33 -6.14 14.42
CA ASP A 106 12.37 -6.16 13.39
C ASP A 106 11.85 -5.62 12.04
N THR A 107 10.57 -5.84 11.72
CA THR A 107 9.99 -5.43 10.44
C THR A 107 9.86 -3.92 10.28
N ASP A 108 9.81 -3.15 11.35
CA ASP A 108 9.77 -1.69 11.29
C ASP A 108 11.04 -1.16 10.65
N VAL A 109 12.20 -1.75 11.03
CA VAL A 109 13.49 -1.43 10.42
C VAL A 109 13.51 -1.78 8.93
N TYR A 110 13.01 -2.96 8.57
CA TYR A 110 12.98 -3.41 7.17
C TYR A 110 12.08 -2.53 6.31
N LYS A 111 10.87 -2.20 6.78
CA LYS A 111 9.92 -1.33 6.07
C LYS A 111 10.44 0.09 5.88
N ILE A 112 11.16 0.64 6.86
CA ILE A 112 11.82 1.95 6.73
C ILE A 112 12.90 1.88 5.64
N ILE A 113 13.73 0.83 5.62
CA ILE A 113 14.76 0.64 4.58
C ILE A 113 14.10 0.52 3.20
N GLU A 114 12.98 -0.23 3.09
CA GLU A 114 12.23 -0.38 1.84
C GLU A 114 11.72 0.98 1.33
N GLY A 115 11.05 1.75 2.17
CA GLY A 115 10.51 3.06 1.79
C GLY A 115 11.59 4.08 1.44
N ALA A 116 12.68 4.10 2.19
CA ALA A 116 13.82 4.95 1.88
C ALA A 116 14.52 4.53 0.58
N SER A 117 14.56 3.22 0.28
CA SER A 117 15.07 2.71 -1.00
C SER A 117 14.18 3.10 -2.18
N ASN A 118 12.84 3.01 -2.05
CA ASN A 118 11.90 3.53 -3.04
C ASN A 118 12.11 5.05 -3.29
N THR A 119 12.43 5.78 -2.23
CA THR A 119 12.80 7.21 -2.36
C THR A 119 14.05 7.39 -3.22
N LEU A 120 15.10 6.57 -3.01
CA LEU A 120 16.33 6.64 -3.80
C LEU A 120 16.11 6.33 -5.29
N ILE A 121 15.15 5.46 -5.65
CA ILE A 121 14.80 5.17 -7.04
C ILE A 121 14.29 6.44 -7.75
N SER A 122 13.44 7.22 -7.09
CA SER A 122 12.82 8.41 -7.68
C SER A 122 13.69 9.67 -7.56
N ALA A 123 14.45 9.79 -6.45
CA ALA A 123 15.26 10.95 -6.09
C ALA A 123 16.58 10.50 -5.43
N PRO A 124 17.65 10.28 -6.20
CA PRO A 124 18.95 9.88 -5.67
C PRO A 124 19.44 10.84 -4.57
N ASN A 125 19.82 10.30 -3.42
CA ASN A 125 20.27 11.05 -2.25
C ASN A 125 21.44 10.31 -1.56
N PRO A 126 22.71 10.71 -1.80
CA PRO A 126 23.87 10.03 -1.22
C PRO A 126 23.93 10.07 0.31
N LYS A 127 23.29 11.07 0.95
CA LYS A 127 23.21 11.13 2.42
C LYS A 127 22.26 10.05 2.95
N LEU A 128 21.08 9.92 2.35
CA LEU A 128 20.11 8.88 2.70
C LEU A 128 20.69 7.49 2.44
N GLU A 129 21.39 7.31 1.31
CA GLU A 129 22.02 6.02 0.97
C GLU A 129 23.05 5.59 2.03
N ARG A 130 23.89 6.51 2.54
CA ARG A 130 24.81 6.22 3.65
C ARG A 130 24.08 5.85 4.95
N VAL A 131 22.96 6.50 5.24
CA VAL A 131 22.11 6.11 6.39
C VAL A 131 21.64 4.67 6.24
N LEU A 132 21.13 4.31 5.05
CA LEU A 132 20.69 2.94 4.78
C LEU A 132 21.83 1.93 4.90
N ASP A 133 23.01 2.21 4.37
CA ASP A 133 24.19 1.35 4.52
C ASP A 133 24.51 1.09 6.01
N SER A 134 24.36 2.11 6.86
CA SER A 134 24.58 1.99 8.31
C SER A 134 23.51 1.12 8.97
N LEU A 135 22.23 1.31 8.63
CA LEU A 135 21.13 0.51 9.16
C LEU A 135 21.25 -0.97 8.71
N ILE A 136 21.61 -1.20 7.46
CA ILE A 136 21.83 -2.55 6.92
C ILE A 136 23.02 -3.25 7.63
N ALA A 137 24.08 -2.49 7.93
CA ALA A 137 25.21 -3.04 8.70
C ALA A 137 24.77 -3.47 10.11
N ILE A 138 23.88 -2.72 10.77
CA ILE A 138 23.29 -3.09 12.07
C ILE A 138 22.45 -4.37 11.92
N VAL A 139 21.57 -4.45 10.92
CA VAL A 139 20.77 -5.65 10.65
C VAL A 139 21.65 -6.89 10.44
N LYS A 140 22.75 -6.74 9.69
CA LYS A 140 23.71 -7.82 9.43
C LYS A 140 24.32 -8.39 10.72
N ILE A 141 24.58 -7.55 11.73
CA ILE A 141 25.12 -7.95 13.02
C ILE A 141 24.19 -8.93 13.73
N GLY A 142 22.87 -8.73 13.64
CA GLY A 142 21.87 -9.60 14.27
C GLY A 142 21.65 -10.94 13.57
N GLN A 143 22.21 -11.17 12.36
CA GLN A 143 22.00 -12.42 11.64
C GLN A 143 22.92 -13.53 12.15
N GLU A 144 22.33 -14.67 12.50
CA GLU A 144 23.07 -15.85 12.94
C GLU A 144 23.86 -16.53 11.80
N ALA A 145 24.79 -17.41 12.18
CA ALA A 145 25.71 -18.05 11.24
C ALA A 145 25.01 -18.89 10.16
N ASP A 146 23.86 -19.46 10.44
CA ASP A 146 23.03 -20.23 9.50
C ASP A 146 22.06 -19.38 8.67
N GLY A 147 21.98 -18.08 8.93
CA GLY A 147 21.08 -17.16 8.25
C GLY A 147 19.82 -16.77 9.01
N TYR A 148 19.58 -17.34 10.19
CA TYR A 148 18.43 -16.99 11.01
C TYR A 148 18.46 -15.52 11.43
N LEU A 149 17.31 -14.86 11.43
CA LEU A 149 17.20 -13.45 11.77
C LEU A 149 15.80 -13.14 12.33
N THR A 150 15.65 -13.26 13.64
CA THR A 150 14.51 -12.81 14.45
C THR A 150 15.09 -12.44 15.81
N THR A 151 15.27 -11.15 16.05
CA THR A 151 16.11 -10.65 17.14
C THR A 151 15.65 -11.12 18.51
N TRP A 152 14.34 -11.05 18.81
CA TRP A 152 13.82 -11.41 20.12
C TRP A 152 14.14 -12.86 20.49
N ARG A 153 14.02 -13.80 19.53
CA ARG A 153 14.26 -15.22 19.78
C ARG A 153 15.75 -15.51 19.95
N THR A 154 16.61 -14.84 19.16
CA THR A 154 18.06 -14.94 19.30
C THR A 154 18.54 -14.39 20.64
N ILE A 155 17.94 -13.31 21.13
CA ILE A 155 18.30 -12.68 22.41
C ILE A 155 17.87 -13.56 23.59
N ASN A 156 16.60 -13.96 23.65
CA ASN A 156 16.08 -14.81 24.71
C ASN A 156 14.83 -15.58 24.26
N PRO A 157 15.01 -16.82 23.79
CA PRO A 157 13.89 -17.63 23.28
C PRO A 157 12.87 -18.01 24.36
N ALA A 158 13.25 -17.97 25.65
CA ALA A 158 12.37 -18.26 26.78
C ALA A 158 11.52 -17.05 27.21
N LYS A 159 11.80 -15.86 26.69
CA LYS A 159 11.07 -14.63 27.07
C LYS A 159 10.75 -13.79 25.83
N PRO A 160 9.68 -14.14 25.10
CA PRO A 160 9.21 -13.32 23.99
C PRO A 160 8.77 -11.92 24.47
N PRO A 161 8.80 -10.90 23.60
CA PRO A 161 8.40 -9.54 23.96
C PRO A 161 6.90 -9.43 24.29
N ALA A 162 6.07 -10.28 23.70
CA ALA A 162 4.63 -10.31 23.91
C ALA A 162 4.20 -11.57 24.69
N THR A 163 3.37 -11.39 25.71
CA THR A 163 2.90 -12.48 26.60
C THR A 163 1.99 -13.48 25.88
N TRP A 164 1.39 -13.09 24.76
CA TRP A 164 0.53 -13.96 23.95
C TRP A 164 1.33 -14.90 23.01
N VAL A 165 2.64 -14.78 22.92
CA VAL A 165 3.51 -15.73 22.20
C VAL A 165 3.88 -16.87 23.16
N PRO A 166 3.40 -18.11 22.96
CA PRO A 166 3.74 -19.22 23.83
C PRO A 166 5.19 -19.66 23.62
N VAL A 167 5.80 -20.07 24.72
CA VAL A 167 7.09 -20.76 24.73
C VAL A 167 6.81 -22.20 25.13
N ILE A 168 7.14 -23.15 24.25
CA ILE A 168 6.98 -24.59 24.49
C ILE A 168 8.31 -25.18 24.95
N GLU A 169 9.33 -25.10 24.09
CA GLU A 169 10.69 -25.57 24.37
C GLU A 169 11.75 -24.48 24.13
N GLY A 170 11.33 -23.28 23.72
CA GLY A 170 12.21 -22.19 23.32
C GLY A 170 12.91 -22.41 21.98
N LYS A 171 12.42 -23.35 21.16
CA LYS A 171 12.99 -23.65 19.85
C LYS A 171 12.42 -22.76 18.76
N ARG A 172 13.19 -22.52 17.70
CA ARG A 172 12.72 -21.86 16.47
C ARG A 172 11.54 -22.66 15.89
N TRP A 173 10.58 -21.96 15.29
CA TRP A 173 9.44 -22.52 14.53
C TRP A 173 8.37 -23.22 15.38
N GLU A 174 8.49 -23.28 16.71
CA GLU A 174 7.54 -23.98 17.58
C GLU A 174 6.16 -23.30 17.68
N SER A 175 6.07 -22.02 17.36
CA SER A 175 4.85 -21.20 17.49
C SER A 175 4.55 -20.39 16.22
N LEU A 176 4.67 -21.02 15.05
CA LEU A 176 4.54 -20.37 13.73
C LEU A 176 3.27 -19.53 13.59
N GLN A 177 2.17 -19.93 14.25
CA GLN A 177 0.91 -19.20 14.20
C GLN A 177 1.07 -17.73 14.63
N ILE A 178 1.92 -17.45 15.62
CA ILE A 178 2.01 -16.14 16.27
C ILE A 178 3.44 -15.65 16.60
N SER A 179 4.48 -16.45 16.37
CA SER A 179 5.88 -16.04 16.61
C SER A 179 6.40 -15.01 15.60
N HIS A 180 5.74 -14.85 14.48
CA HIS A 180 6.05 -13.90 13.39
C HIS A 180 7.44 -14.09 12.74
N GLU A 181 8.10 -15.23 12.91
CA GLU A 181 9.41 -15.51 12.29
C GLU A 181 9.34 -15.44 10.76
N CYS A 182 8.27 -16.04 10.17
CA CYS A 182 8.02 -15.95 8.72
C CYS A 182 7.66 -14.53 8.26
N TYR A 183 6.94 -13.76 9.08
CA TYR A 183 6.59 -12.37 8.79
C TYR A 183 7.84 -11.49 8.76
N ASN A 184 8.74 -11.66 9.74
CA ASN A 184 10.02 -10.96 9.78
C ASN A 184 10.85 -11.26 8.52
N ALA A 185 10.95 -12.53 8.12
CA ALA A 185 11.65 -12.94 6.89
C ALA A 185 11.01 -12.34 5.63
N GLY A 186 9.68 -12.34 5.54
CA GLY A 186 8.97 -11.76 4.40
C GLY A 186 9.30 -10.29 4.18
N HIS A 187 9.22 -9.47 5.23
CA HIS A 187 9.57 -8.04 5.13
C HIS A 187 11.06 -7.78 4.91
N LEU A 188 11.94 -8.60 5.48
CA LEU A 188 13.36 -8.56 5.19
C LEU A 188 13.63 -8.73 3.68
N ILE A 189 13.02 -9.76 3.08
CA ILE A 189 13.20 -10.08 1.66
C ILE A 189 12.62 -8.97 0.77
N GLU A 190 11.39 -8.50 1.05
CA GLU A 190 10.75 -7.41 0.32
C GLU A 190 11.66 -6.18 0.30
N ALA A 191 12.14 -5.74 1.46
CA ALA A 191 13.00 -4.59 1.60
C ALA A 191 14.37 -4.75 0.91
N ALA A 192 14.96 -5.95 0.99
CA ALA A 192 16.26 -6.23 0.40
C ALA A 192 16.21 -6.23 -1.14
N VAL A 193 15.12 -6.74 -1.73
CA VAL A 193 14.91 -6.69 -3.18
C VAL A 193 14.78 -5.24 -3.64
N VAL A 194 13.95 -4.42 -2.98
CA VAL A 194 13.79 -3.00 -3.33
C VAL A 194 15.09 -2.22 -3.16
N HIS A 195 15.86 -2.49 -2.10
CA HIS A 195 17.16 -1.86 -1.91
C HIS A 195 18.16 -2.21 -3.04
N TYR A 196 18.18 -3.48 -3.45
CA TYR A 196 19.01 -3.90 -4.59
C TYR A 196 18.58 -3.24 -5.90
N GLU A 197 17.28 -3.13 -6.16
CA GLU A 197 16.75 -2.42 -7.33
C GLU A 197 17.11 -0.93 -7.33
N ALA A 198 17.07 -0.31 -6.15
CA ALA A 198 17.39 1.11 -5.98
C ALA A 198 18.87 1.43 -6.18
N THR A 199 19.76 0.60 -5.62
CA THR A 199 21.18 0.93 -5.47
C THR A 199 22.12 0.03 -6.26
N GLY A 200 21.68 -1.18 -6.62
CA GLY A 200 22.52 -2.24 -7.19
C GLY A 200 23.44 -2.92 -6.16
N LYS A 201 23.41 -2.48 -4.87
CA LYS A 201 24.23 -3.06 -3.82
C LYS A 201 23.65 -4.38 -3.31
N ARG A 202 24.51 -5.34 -3.08
CA ARG A 202 24.11 -6.68 -2.60
C ARG A 202 24.12 -6.82 -1.07
N ASN A 203 24.63 -5.82 -0.35
CA ASN A 203 24.84 -5.89 1.10
C ASN A 203 23.58 -6.31 1.89
N PHE A 204 22.40 -5.87 1.49
CA PHE A 204 21.12 -6.26 2.11
C PHE A 204 20.53 -7.52 1.45
N LEU A 205 20.64 -7.63 0.13
CA LEU A 205 20.16 -8.78 -0.62
C LEU A 205 20.84 -10.09 -0.16
N ASP A 206 22.14 -10.07 0.14
CA ASP A 206 22.87 -11.26 0.60
C ASP A 206 22.41 -11.70 2.01
N ILE A 207 22.00 -10.78 2.89
CA ILE A 207 21.37 -11.11 4.18
C ILE A 207 20.03 -11.84 3.93
N ALA A 208 19.19 -11.31 3.04
CA ALA A 208 17.90 -11.90 2.70
C ALA A 208 18.03 -13.25 2.00
N ILE A 209 18.98 -13.42 1.08
CA ILE A 209 19.27 -14.70 0.41
C ILE A 209 19.65 -15.76 1.45
N LYS A 210 20.57 -15.44 2.36
CA LYS A 210 21.01 -16.35 3.38
C LYS A 210 19.87 -16.77 4.33
N ASN A 211 18.98 -15.83 4.68
CA ASN A 211 17.80 -16.11 5.47
C ASN A 211 16.80 -16.99 4.68
N ALA A 212 16.51 -16.67 3.42
CA ALA A 212 15.60 -17.44 2.58
C ALA A 212 16.12 -18.88 2.32
N ASP A 213 17.43 -19.06 2.17
CA ASP A 213 18.05 -20.39 2.01
C ASP A 213 17.87 -21.25 3.27
N LEU A 214 17.91 -20.65 4.45
CA LEU A 214 17.56 -21.33 5.69
C LEU A 214 16.10 -21.79 5.68
N PHE A 215 15.17 -20.94 5.24
CA PHE A 215 13.75 -21.31 5.12
C PHE A 215 13.54 -22.46 4.13
N VAL A 216 14.17 -22.43 2.96
CA VAL A 216 14.14 -23.53 1.97
C VAL A 216 14.62 -24.85 2.57
N LYS A 217 15.70 -24.81 3.38
CA LYS A 217 16.22 -25.99 4.07
C LYS A 217 15.29 -26.48 5.17
N THR A 218 14.60 -25.56 5.86
CA THR A 218 13.81 -25.86 7.07
C THR A 218 12.40 -26.37 6.75
N PHE A 219 11.71 -25.78 5.76
CA PHE A 219 10.31 -26.05 5.49
C PHE A 219 10.12 -26.91 4.24
N GLY A 220 9.19 -27.86 4.32
CA GLY A 220 8.87 -28.77 3.22
C GLY A 220 8.32 -30.10 3.72
N ASP A 221 8.18 -31.05 2.78
CA ASP A 221 7.71 -32.41 3.05
C ASP A 221 8.86 -33.44 3.16
N GLY A 222 10.11 -32.97 3.03
CA GLY A 222 11.30 -33.82 3.14
C GLY A 222 11.58 -34.31 4.56
N PRO A 223 12.40 -35.35 4.71
CA PRO A 223 12.77 -35.85 6.01
C PRO A 223 13.41 -34.77 6.91
N GLY A 224 12.85 -34.58 8.12
CA GLY A 224 13.32 -33.58 9.07
C GLY A 224 12.94 -32.14 8.80
N GLN A 225 12.18 -31.86 7.74
CA GLN A 225 11.63 -30.54 7.48
C GLN A 225 10.36 -30.27 8.29
N VAL A 226 10.12 -28.99 8.59
CA VAL A 226 8.93 -28.51 9.29
C VAL A 226 7.76 -28.40 8.32
N LYS A 227 6.65 -29.04 8.65
CA LYS A 227 5.40 -29.03 7.85
C LYS A 227 4.44 -27.91 8.27
N GLY A 228 4.92 -26.79 8.76
CA GLY A 228 4.09 -25.66 9.17
C GLY A 228 3.88 -24.64 8.06
N VAL A 229 2.97 -23.70 8.30
CA VAL A 229 2.72 -22.54 7.44
C VAL A 229 2.88 -21.24 8.24
N PRO A 230 3.17 -20.09 7.58
CA PRO A 230 3.26 -18.80 8.26
C PRO A 230 1.96 -18.45 8.98
N GLY A 231 2.00 -18.02 10.23
CA GLY A 231 0.80 -17.50 10.90
C GLY A 231 0.36 -16.17 10.32
N HIS A 232 1.30 -15.28 10.03
CA HIS A 232 1.07 -14.05 9.27
C HIS A 232 1.78 -14.12 7.93
N GLN A 233 1.00 -13.95 6.86
CA GLN A 233 1.46 -13.98 5.48
C GLN A 233 2.29 -12.73 5.14
N ILE A 234 3.18 -12.83 4.23
CA ILE A 234 4.02 -11.90 3.46
C ILE A 234 5.27 -12.61 2.91
N ILE A 235 5.74 -13.67 3.56
CA ILE A 235 6.93 -14.39 3.09
C ILE A 235 6.71 -14.95 1.69
N GLU A 236 5.49 -15.30 1.34
CA GLU A 236 5.12 -15.85 0.03
C GLU A 236 5.46 -14.84 -1.07
N THR A 237 5.03 -13.59 -0.92
CA THR A 237 5.34 -12.53 -1.91
C THR A 237 6.82 -12.17 -1.90
N GLY A 238 7.45 -12.14 -0.73
CA GLY A 238 8.89 -11.91 -0.60
C GLY A 238 9.72 -12.96 -1.36
N LEU A 239 9.41 -14.25 -1.16
CA LEU A 239 10.09 -15.35 -1.85
C LEU A 239 9.91 -15.28 -3.38
N ILE A 240 8.71 -14.90 -3.85
CA ILE A 240 8.46 -14.73 -5.29
C ILE A 240 9.29 -13.58 -5.86
N LYS A 241 9.35 -12.44 -5.19
CA LYS A 241 10.25 -11.35 -5.60
C LYS A 241 11.72 -11.78 -5.62
N LEU A 242 12.15 -12.56 -4.64
CA LEU A 242 13.51 -13.08 -4.59
C LEU A 242 13.78 -14.07 -5.73
N TYR A 243 12.80 -14.92 -6.06
CA TYR A 243 12.86 -15.78 -7.26
C TYR A 243 13.05 -14.96 -8.53
N GLN A 244 12.27 -13.88 -8.71
CA GLN A 244 12.34 -13.02 -9.89
C GLN A 244 13.70 -12.32 -10.07
N ILE A 245 14.39 -12.00 -8.97
CA ILE A 245 15.71 -11.37 -8.98
C ILE A 245 16.84 -12.39 -9.18
N THR A 246 16.71 -13.59 -8.58
CA THR A 246 17.79 -14.57 -8.52
C THR A 246 17.65 -15.71 -9.53
N GLY A 247 16.44 -15.98 -10.01
CA GLY A 247 16.12 -17.15 -10.84
C GLY A 247 16.12 -18.48 -10.07
N LYS A 248 16.25 -18.47 -8.71
CA LYS A 248 16.31 -19.68 -7.91
C LYS A 248 14.91 -20.25 -7.67
N GLU A 249 14.58 -21.34 -8.37
CA GLU A 249 13.26 -22.01 -8.36
C GLU A 249 12.81 -22.45 -6.96
N ASP A 250 13.74 -22.73 -6.04
CA ASP A 250 13.40 -23.18 -4.69
C ASP A 250 12.59 -22.14 -3.92
N TYR A 251 12.77 -20.85 -4.21
CA TYR A 251 11.98 -19.78 -3.58
C TYR A 251 10.53 -19.81 -4.06
N LEU A 252 10.31 -20.01 -5.37
CA LEU A 252 8.95 -20.15 -5.92
C LEU A 252 8.28 -21.42 -5.37
N LYS A 253 9.00 -22.53 -5.29
CA LYS A 253 8.50 -23.80 -4.73
C LYS A 253 8.11 -23.64 -3.27
N LEU A 254 8.92 -22.95 -2.46
CA LEU A 254 8.62 -22.73 -1.04
C LEU A 254 7.42 -21.79 -0.85
N ALA A 255 7.31 -20.73 -1.64
CA ALA A 255 6.15 -19.84 -1.62
C ALA A 255 4.85 -20.61 -1.94
N LYS A 256 4.88 -21.46 -2.97
CA LYS A 256 3.74 -22.33 -3.33
C LYS A 256 3.46 -23.36 -2.24
N TYR A 257 4.51 -23.97 -1.65
CA TYR A 257 4.38 -24.92 -0.56
C TYR A 257 3.58 -24.33 0.62
N PHE A 258 3.90 -23.13 1.06
CA PHE A 258 3.17 -22.48 2.15
C PHE A 258 1.69 -22.27 1.83
N LEU A 259 1.37 -21.91 0.60
CA LEU A 259 -0.02 -21.72 0.16
C LEU A 259 -0.76 -23.04 -0.03
N ASP A 260 -0.13 -24.07 -0.65
CA ASP A 260 -0.75 -25.40 -0.86
C ASP A 260 -1.05 -26.10 0.49
N ASN A 261 -0.23 -25.85 1.51
CA ASN A 261 -0.40 -26.46 2.83
C ASN A 261 -1.32 -25.68 3.76
N ARG A 262 -1.63 -24.43 3.46
CA ARG A 262 -2.58 -23.65 4.25
C ARG A 262 -3.99 -24.23 4.10
N GLY A 263 -4.64 -24.47 5.26
CA GLY A 263 -5.94 -25.12 5.33
C GLY A 263 -5.88 -26.63 5.16
N ASN A 264 -4.70 -27.25 5.16
CA ASN A 264 -4.53 -28.70 5.06
C ASN A 264 -4.26 -29.33 6.46
N PRO A 265 -5.27 -29.99 7.07
CA PRO A 265 -5.12 -30.53 8.43
C PRO A 265 -4.15 -31.72 8.54
N ASN A 266 -3.72 -32.30 7.42
CA ASN A 266 -2.81 -33.44 7.43
C ASN A 266 -1.37 -33.04 7.75
N ASN A 267 -1.01 -31.76 7.54
CA ASN A 267 0.36 -31.29 7.66
C ASN A 267 0.62 -30.48 8.93
N HIS A 268 -0.40 -29.81 9.49
CA HIS A 268 -0.30 -29.04 10.72
C HIS A 268 -1.67 -28.85 11.38
N LYS A 269 -1.67 -28.41 12.64
CA LYS A 269 -2.89 -27.98 13.32
C LYS A 269 -3.36 -26.66 12.69
N LEU A 270 -4.59 -26.64 12.17
CA LEU A 270 -5.16 -25.46 11.54
C LEU A 270 -5.26 -24.28 12.53
N TYR A 271 -4.92 -23.07 12.05
CA TYR A 271 -5.01 -21.83 12.81
C TYR A 271 -6.41 -21.17 12.71
N GLY A 272 -7.28 -21.68 11.84
CA GLY A 272 -8.65 -21.20 11.66
C GLY A 272 -8.78 -19.97 10.78
N GLU A 273 -9.97 -19.37 10.79
CA GLU A 273 -10.32 -18.22 9.92
C GLU A 273 -9.44 -17.00 10.15
N TYR A 274 -9.02 -16.75 11.39
CA TYR A 274 -8.18 -15.61 11.73
C TYR A 274 -6.94 -15.49 10.85
N ALA A 275 -6.31 -16.62 10.52
CA ALA A 275 -5.12 -16.70 9.68
C ALA A 275 -5.41 -17.21 8.27
N GLN A 276 -6.68 -17.24 7.82
CA GLN A 276 -7.13 -17.82 6.55
C GLN A 276 -6.70 -19.29 6.37
N ASP A 277 -6.60 -20.03 7.48
CA ASP A 277 -6.12 -21.41 7.56
C ASP A 277 -7.23 -22.39 8.00
N HIS A 278 -8.47 -22.14 7.56
CA HIS A 278 -9.65 -22.93 7.90
C HIS A 278 -10.00 -23.99 6.85
N ILE A 279 -9.72 -23.73 5.58
CA ILE A 279 -9.86 -24.65 4.43
C ILE A 279 -8.75 -24.34 3.41
N PRO A 280 -8.42 -25.29 2.51
CA PRO A 280 -7.42 -25.07 1.46
C PRO A 280 -7.66 -23.78 0.69
N VAL A 281 -6.60 -23.02 0.42
CA VAL A 281 -6.71 -21.67 -0.17
C VAL A 281 -7.43 -21.64 -1.51
N ILE A 282 -7.27 -22.68 -2.33
CA ILE A 282 -7.95 -22.83 -3.63
C ILE A 282 -9.46 -23.12 -3.52
N GLN A 283 -9.96 -23.43 -2.32
CA GLN A 283 -11.39 -23.66 -2.05
C GLN A 283 -12.05 -22.46 -1.37
N GLN A 284 -11.27 -21.45 -0.96
CA GLN A 284 -11.79 -20.26 -0.31
C GLN A 284 -12.56 -19.39 -1.31
N ASN A 285 -13.75 -18.94 -0.92
CA ASN A 285 -14.64 -18.10 -1.73
C ASN A 285 -15.23 -16.91 -0.96
N GLU A 286 -14.91 -16.80 0.32
CA GLU A 286 -15.28 -15.68 1.21
C GLU A 286 -14.05 -15.15 1.93
N VAL A 287 -13.90 -13.83 1.99
CA VAL A 287 -12.84 -13.20 2.76
C VAL A 287 -13.20 -13.21 4.24
N VAL A 288 -12.30 -13.75 5.08
CA VAL A 288 -12.50 -13.92 6.53
C VAL A 288 -11.25 -13.59 7.32
N GLY A 289 -11.39 -13.42 8.62
CA GLY A 289 -10.30 -13.26 9.56
C GLY A 289 -9.56 -11.93 9.42
N HIS A 290 -8.33 -11.89 9.88
CA HIS A 290 -7.51 -10.67 9.93
C HIS A 290 -7.26 -10.11 8.51
N ALA A 291 -7.64 -8.85 8.29
CA ALA A 291 -7.69 -8.28 6.94
C ALA A 291 -6.31 -8.15 6.28
N VAL A 292 -5.27 -7.76 7.02
CA VAL A 292 -3.91 -7.62 6.46
C VAL A 292 -3.36 -8.99 6.05
N ARG A 293 -3.52 -10.02 6.90
CA ARG A 293 -3.11 -11.40 6.58
C ARG A 293 -3.78 -11.86 5.30
N ALA A 294 -5.08 -11.62 5.16
CA ALA A 294 -5.88 -12.00 4.01
C ALA A 294 -5.35 -11.39 2.71
N VAL A 295 -5.24 -10.06 2.62
CA VAL A 295 -4.83 -9.41 1.37
C VAL A 295 -3.37 -9.68 1.00
N TYR A 296 -2.49 -9.91 1.98
CA TYR A 296 -1.12 -10.37 1.71
C TYR A 296 -1.10 -11.79 1.14
N MET A 297 -1.91 -12.70 1.71
CA MET A 297 -2.07 -14.05 1.16
C MET A 297 -2.63 -14.00 -0.26
N TYR A 298 -3.68 -13.22 -0.50
CA TYR A 298 -4.31 -13.12 -1.82
C TYR A 298 -3.36 -12.53 -2.87
N ALA A 299 -2.49 -11.60 -2.46
CA ALA A 299 -1.40 -11.12 -3.31
C ALA A 299 -0.44 -12.27 -3.68
N GLY A 300 0.00 -13.08 -2.70
CA GLY A 300 0.83 -14.27 -2.94
C GLY A 300 0.15 -15.33 -3.79
N MET A 301 -1.15 -15.58 -3.57
CA MET A 301 -1.94 -16.49 -4.41
C MET A 301 -2.02 -16.00 -5.86
N THR A 302 -2.16 -14.68 -6.06
CA THR A 302 -2.17 -14.07 -7.40
C THR A 302 -0.80 -14.20 -8.09
N ASP A 303 0.30 -14.03 -7.33
CA ASP A 303 1.64 -14.26 -7.83
C ASP A 303 1.83 -15.74 -8.27
N ILE A 304 1.38 -16.72 -7.46
CA ILE A 304 1.44 -18.15 -7.83
C ILE A 304 0.59 -18.42 -9.07
N ALA A 305 -0.64 -17.89 -9.15
CA ALA A 305 -1.48 -18.02 -10.34
C ALA A 305 -0.75 -17.52 -11.61
N ALA A 306 -0.10 -16.36 -11.52
CA ALA A 306 0.65 -15.78 -12.64
C ALA A 306 1.87 -16.62 -13.03
N MET A 307 2.69 -17.06 -12.04
CA MET A 307 3.93 -17.80 -12.28
C MET A 307 3.68 -19.22 -12.79
N THR A 308 2.67 -19.91 -12.26
CA THR A 308 2.40 -21.33 -12.56
C THR A 308 1.27 -21.53 -13.56
N LYS A 309 0.47 -20.50 -13.85
CA LYS A 309 -0.75 -20.56 -14.68
C LYS A 309 -1.80 -21.55 -14.13
N ASP A 310 -1.77 -21.76 -12.82
CA ASP A 310 -2.70 -22.66 -12.13
C ASP A 310 -4.09 -22.01 -12.01
N LYS A 311 -5.06 -22.58 -12.74
CA LYS A 311 -6.44 -22.07 -12.78
C LYS A 311 -7.17 -22.18 -11.45
N SER A 312 -6.79 -23.09 -10.57
CA SER A 312 -7.42 -23.20 -9.26
C SER A 312 -7.14 -21.96 -8.39
N TYR A 313 -5.90 -21.45 -8.42
CA TYR A 313 -5.53 -20.20 -7.80
C TYR A 313 -6.23 -19.00 -8.44
N GLU A 314 -6.28 -18.93 -9.79
CA GLU A 314 -6.99 -17.85 -10.49
C GLU A 314 -8.47 -17.80 -10.09
N ASN A 315 -9.15 -18.96 -10.01
CA ASN A 315 -10.56 -19.04 -9.61
C ASN A 315 -10.75 -18.58 -8.16
N ALA A 316 -9.92 -19.04 -7.24
CA ALA A 316 -9.99 -18.65 -5.83
C ALA A 316 -9.79 -17.14 -5.63
N VAL A 317 -8.75 -16.55 -6.22
CA VAL A 317 -8.51 -15.09 -6.08
C VAL A 317 -9.64 -14.26 -6.69
N ASN A 318 -10.25 -14.69 -7.80
CA ASN A 318 -11.40 -14.00 -8.38
C ASN A 318 -12.64 -14.09 -7.48
N ASN A 319 -12.93 -15.26 -6.89
CA ASN A 319 -14.04 -15.43 -5.96
C ASN A 319 -13.88 -14.58 -4.71
N LEU A 320 -12.67 -14.59 -4.12
CA LEU A 320 -12.34 -13.79 -2.94
C LEU A 320 -12.44 -12.28 -3.24
N TRP A 321 -11.92 -11.83 -4.38
CA TRP A 321 -12.04 -10.44 -4.81
C TRP A 321 -13.49 -10.01 -4.99
N ASN A 322 -14.29 -10.82 -5.66
CA ASN A 322 -15.72 -10.57 -5.85
C ASN A 322 -16.47 -10.52 -4.51
N ASN A 323 -16.16 -11.41 -3.57
CA ASN A 323 -16.77 -11.37 -2.23
C ASN A 323 -16.40 -10.08 -1.50
N MET A 324 -15.11 -9.72 -1.49
CA MET A 324 -14.63 -8.53 -0.80
C MET A 324 -15.26 -7.26 -1.35
N VAL A 325 -15.16 -7.02 -2.65
CA VAL A 325 -15.58 -5.77 -3.28
C VAL A 325 -17.11 -5.60 -3.25
N ASN A 326 -17.86 -6.69 -3.44
CA ASN A 326 -19.32 -6.63 -3.50
C ASN A 326 -20.02 -6.68 -2.13
N LYS A 327 -19.29 -7.02 -1.04
CA LYS A 327 -19.98 -7.28 0.24
C LYS A 327 -19.27 -6.74 1.48
N LYS A 328 -17.96 -6.47 1.43
CA LYS A 328 -17.15 -6.19 2.63
C LYS A 328 -16.20 -4.99 2.53
N MET A 329 -16.18 -4.30 1.39
CA MET A 329 -15.37 -3.09 1.19
C MET A 329 -16.16 -1.84 1.55
N TYR A 330 -15.54 -0.91 2.24
CA TYR A 330 -16.12 0.40 2.56
C TYR A 330 -16.02 1.37 1.39
N ILE A 331 -16.87 2.38 1.37
CA ILE A 331 -16.88 3.43 0.32
C ILE A 331 -15.52 4.14 0.19
N THR A 332 -14.75 4.19 1.25
CA THR A 332 -13.40 4.75 1.27
C THR A 332 -12.31 3.81 0.73
N GLY A 333 -12.69 2.61 0.28
CA GLY A 333 -11.75 1.55 -0.08
C GLY A 333 -11.12 0.84 1.12
N GLY A 334 -11.54 1.17 2.34
CA GLY A 334 -11.13 0.47 3.56
C GLY A 334 -11.72 -0.94 3.63
N ILE A 335 -11.03 -1.85 4.32
CA ILE A 335 -11.45 -3.24 4.54
C ILE A 335 -11.17 -3.67 5.97
N GLY A 336 -11.95 -4.66 6.44
CA GLY A 336 -11.89 -5.11 7.84
C GLY A 336 -12.77 -4.27 8.75
N SER A 337 -13.95 -4.79 9.14
CA SER A 337 -14.97 -4.02 9.87
C SER A 337 -14.83 -4.13 11.38
N ARG A 338 -14.17 -5.18 11.89
CA ARG A 338 -14.12 -5.52 13.31
C ARG A 338 -12.79 -5.16 13.96
N HIS A 339 -12.84 -4.57 15.15
CA HIS A 339 -11.68 -4.40 16.02
C HIS A 339 -11.18 -5.73 16.57
N ASP A 340 -12.10 -6.62 16.94
CA ASP A 340 -11.73 -7.96 17.38
C ASP A 340 -11.11 -8.75 16.24
N GLY A 341 -9.87 -9.19 16.47
CA GLY A 341 -9.05 -9.87 15.47
C GLY A 341 -8.65 -9.01 14.27
N GLU A 342 -8.90 -7.68 14.27
CA GLU A 342 -8.58 -6.79 13.14
C GLU A 342 -9.18 -7.34 11.82
N ALA A 343 -10.42 -7.84 11.90
CA ALA A 343 -10.95 -8.83 10.98
C ALA A 343 -12.05 -8.30 10.06
N PHE A 344 -12.27 -9.05 8.98
CA PHE A 344 -13.51 -8.93 8.21
C PHE A 344 -14.71 -9.36 9.08
N GLY A 345 -15.81 -8.63 8.97
CA GLY A 345 -17.11 -9.04 9.48
C GLY A 345 -17.84 -10.00 8.53
N THR A 346 -19.09 -10.28 8.84
CA THR A 346 -20.00 -10.99 7.93
C THR A 346 -20.31 -10.15 6.69
N ASN A 347 -20.88 -10.77 5.65
CA ASN A 347 -21.26 -10.03 4.45
C ASN A 347 -22.20 -8.86 4.81
N TYR A 348 -21.90 -7.66 4.29
CA TYR A 348 -22.62 -6.40 4.51
C TYR A 348 -22.53 -5.81 5.93
N GLU A 349 -21.67 -6.35 6.80
CA GLU A 349 -21.37 -5.78 8.12
C GLU A 349 -20.34 -4.64 7.97
N LEU A 350 -20.87 -3.43 7.83
CA LEU A 350 -20.08 -2.22 7.57
C LEU A 350 -20.46 -1.11 8.58
N PRO A 351 -20.15 -1.26 9.88
CA PRO A 351 -20.37 -0.20 10.87
C PRO A 351 -19.54 1.05 10.56
N ASN A 352 -20.00 2.25 10.96
CA ASN A 352 -19.31 3.50 10.71
C ASN A 352 -18.37 3.90 11.87
N LEU A 353 -18.93 4.02 13.07
CA LEU A 353 -18.20 4.45 14.28
C LEU A 353 -17.11 3.43 14.68
N THR A 354 -17.45 2.16 14.60
CA THR A 354 -16.58 1.04 14.99
C THR A 354 -15.86 0.38 13.80
N ALA A 355 -15.87 1.00 12.64
CA ALA A 355 -15.12 0.51 11.48
C ALA A 355 -13.62 0.43 11.81
N TYR A 356 -13.01 -0.73 11.63
CA TYR A 356 -11.57 -0.86 11.85
C TYR A 356 -10.79 -0.30 10.67
N ASN A 357 -10.99 -0.84 9.47
CA ASN A 357 -10.38 -0.30 8.24
C ASN A 357 -8.91 0.04 8.40
N GLU A 358 -8.12 -0.96 8.72
CA GLU A 358 -6.71 -0.77 9.03
C GLU A 358 -5.93 -0.18 7.85
N THR A 359 -5.08 0.79 8.14
CA THR A 359 -4.18 1.40 7.15
C THR A 359 -3.30 0.36 6.43
N CYS A 360 -2.79 -0.67 7.15
CA CYS A 360 -2.02 -1.75 6.54
C CYS A 360 -2.88 -2.60 5.60
N ALA A 361 -4.15 -2.84 5.93
CA ALA A 361 -5.06 -3.59 5.07
C ALA A 361 -5.35 -2.84 3.76
N ALA A 362 -5.54 -1.52 3.83
CA ALA A 362 -5.69 -0.67 2.64
C ALA A 362 -4.47 -0.75 1.72
N ILE A 363 -3.25 -0.73 2.28
CA ILE A 363 -2.01 -0.88 1.50
C ILE A 363 -1.90 -2.27 0.88
N GLY A 364 -2.20 -3.32 1.66
CA GLY A 364 -2.19 -4.71 1.17
C GLY A 364 -3.20 -4.93 0.04
N ASP A 365 -4.38 -4.29 0.12
CA ASP A 365 -5.41 -4.33 -0.92
C ASP A 365 -4.92 -3.68 -2.23
N VAL A 366 -4.22 -2.54 -2.15
CA VAL A 366 -3.59 -1.92 -3.33
C VAL A 366 -2.57 -2.86 -3.96
N TYR A 367 -1.72 -3.53 -3.18
CA TYR A 367 -0.76 -4.50 -3.70
C TYR A 367 -1.43 -5.70 -4.38
N TRP A 368 -2.54 -6.18 -3.83
CA TRP A 368 -3.30 -7.27 -4.43
C TRP A 368 -3.98 -6.84 -5.74
N ASN A 369 -4.71 -5.72 -5.75
CA ASN A 369 -5.37 -5.20 -6.94
C ASN A 369 -4.38 -4.87 -8.08
N HIS A 370 -3.18 -4.37 -7.74
CA HIS A 370 -2.14 -4.12 -8.73
C HIS A 370 -1.68 -5.42 -9.44
N ARG A 371 -1.55 -6.53 -8.68
CA ARG A 371 -1.24 -7.85 -9.23
C ARG A 371 -2.37 -8.39 -10.11
N LEU A 372 -3.61 -8.24 -9.69
CA LEU A 372 -4.78 -8.61 -10.49
C LEU A 372 -4.84 -7.81 -11.80
N HIS A 373 -4.53 -6.51 -11.77
CA HIS A 373 -4.40 -5.74 -13.00
C HIS A 373 -3.27 -6.26 -13.89
N SER A 374 -2.11 -6.57 -13.34
CA SER A 374 -0.98 -7.13 -14.11
C SER A 374 -1.32 -8.48 -14.74
N LEU A 375 -2.22 -9.24 -14.13
CA LEU A 375 -2.69 -10.53 -14.65
C LEU A 375 -3.77 -10.38 -15.73
N TYR A 376 -4.74 -9.45 -15.54
CA TYR A 376 -5.96 -9.40 -16.35
C TYR A 376 -6.11 -8.16 -17.25
N GLY A 377 -5.45 -7.05 -16.94
CA GLY A 377 -5.52 -5.80 -17.72
C GLY A 377 -6.85 -5.06 -17.66
N LYS A 378 -7.71 -5.33 -16.66
CA LYS A 378 -9.02 -4.67 -16.49
C LYS A 378 -8.93 -3.45 -15.58
N SER A 379 -9.66 -2.38 -15.90
CA SER A 379 -9.64 -1.12 -15.14
C SER A 379 -10.23 -1.25 -13.73
N GLN A 380 -11.13 -2.20 -13.51
CA GLN A 380 -11.83 -2.41 -12.24
C GLN A 380 -10.88 -2.52 -11.05
N TYR A 381 -9.70 -3.09 -11.25
CA TYR A 381 -8.68 -3.19 -10.20
C TYR A 381 -8.07 -1.83 -9.87
N PHE A 382 -7.87 -0.98 -10.88
CA PHE A 382 -7.44 0.41 -10.66
C PHE A 382 -8.56 1.32 -10.15
N ASP A 383 -9.83 0.98 -10.34
CA ASP A 383 -10.94 1.69 -9.71
C ASP A 383 -10.93 1.47 -8.18
N VAL A 384 -10.62 0.22 -7.73
CA VAL A 384 -10.38 -0.08 -6.31
C VAL A 384 -9.12 0.61 -5.79
N ILE A 385 -7.99 0.52 -6.52
CA ILE A 385 -6.72 1.18 -6.15
C ILE A 385 -6.94 2.67 -5.96
N GLU A 386 -7.58 3.34 -6.92
CA GLU A 386 -7.82 4.78 -6.88
C GLU A 386 -8.70 5.15 -5.69
N ARG A 387 -9.81 4.44 -5.48
CA ARG A 387 -10.70 4.64 -4.33
C ARG A 387 -9.96 4.52 -3.01
N THR A 388 -9.19 3.47 -2.85
CA THR A 388 -8.41 3.20 -1.64
C THR A 388 -7.33 4.25 -1.42
N MET A 389 -6.57 4.59 -2.44
CA MET A 389 -5.45 5.54 -2.34
C MET A 389 -5.90 6.95 -1.99
N TYR A 390 -6.94 7.47 -2.67
CA TYR A 390 -7.41 8.85 -2.44
C TYR A 390 -8.25 9.01 -1.17
N ASN A 391 -8.59 7.93 -0.48
CA ASN A 391 -9.45 7.98 0.70
C ASN A 391 -8.87 7.19 1.88
N GLY A 392 -9.15 5.88 1.99
CA GLY A 392 -8.84 5.07 3.16
C GLY A 392 -7.36 4.90 3.46
N LEU A 393 -6.48 4.96 2.45
CA LEU A 393 -5.05 4.78 2.63
C LEU A 393 -4.37 6.06 3.15
N ILE A 394 -4.52 7.19 2.43
CA ILE A 394 -3.83 8.43 2.82
C ILE A 394 -4.46 9.11 4.04
N SER A 395 -5.66 8.70 4.47
CA SER A 395 -6.19 9.12 5.77
C SER A 395 -5.32 8.60 6.92
N GLY A 396 -4.58 7.52 6.70
CA GLY A 396 -3.66 6.94 7.68
C GLY A 396 -2.51 7.85 8.10
N ILE A 397 -2.21 8.94 7.38
CA ILE A 397 -1.12 9.87 7.69
C ILE A 397 -1.62 11.31 7.76
N SER A 398 -1.15 12.06 8.77
CA SER A 398 -1.49 13.48 8.91
C SER A 398 -0.82 14.36 7.84
N LEU A 399 -1.35 15.56 7.69
CA LEU A 399 -0.75 16.58 6.85
C LEU A 399 0.64 17.03 7.33
N THR A 400 1.03 16.75 8.57
CA THR A 400 2.38 16.99 9.10
C THR A 400 3.35 15.86 8.77
N GLY A 401 2.84 14.63 8.50
CA GLY A 401 3.62 13.43 8.27
C GLY A 401 4.16 12.75 9.54
N LYS A 402 3.70 13.17 10.74
CA LYS A 402 4.19 12.69 12.04
C LYS A 402 3.10 12.11 12.95
N GLU A 403 1.88 12.00 12.45
CA GLU A 403 0.74 11.47 13.20
C GLU A 403 -0.05 10.53 12.30
N PHE A 404 -0.60 9.46 12.88
CA PHE A 404 -1.12 8.34 12.12
C PHE A 404 -2.46 7.85 12.66
N PHE A 405 -3.30 7.36 11.75
CA PHE A 405 -4.37 6.45 12.07
C PHE A 405 -3.92 5.01 11.85
N TYR A 406 -4.21 4.16 12.80
CA TYR A 406 -4.15 2.71 12.68
C TYR A 406 -5.47 2.25 12.05
N PRO A 407 -6.64 2.32 12.74
CA PRO A 407 -7.98 2.22 12.15
C PRO A 407 -8.41 3.53 11.48
N ASN A 408 -9.29 3.43 10.48
CA ASN A 408 -9.85 4.56 9.74
C ASN A 408 -11.39 4.49 9.77
N ALA A 409 -11.99 5.06 10.82
CA ALA A 409 -13.43 5.08 11.01
C ALA A 409 -14.16 6.00 10.00
N LEU A 410 -15.44 5.72 9.72
CA LEU A 410 -16.29 6.54 8.86
C LEU A 410 -17.23 7.47 9.65
N GLU A 411 -17.19 7.36 10.97
CA GLU A 411 -17.90 8.22 11.92
C GLU A 411 -17.03 8.38 13.16
N ALA A 412 -17.05 9.58 13.76
CA ALA A 412 -16.44 9.87 15.04
C ALA A 412 -17.41 10.70 15.89
N ASP A 413 -17.57 10.34 17.15
CA ASP A 413 -18.41 11.05 18.13
C ASP A 413 -17.60 11.96 19.08
N GLY A 414 -16.26 11.97 18.93
CA GLY A 414 -15.35 12.70 19.80
C GLY A 414 -15.09 12.04 21.16
N VAL A 415 -15.70 10.87 21.42
CA VAL A 415 -15.62 10.12 22.69
C VAL A 415 -15.02 8.73 22.49
N TYR A 416 -15.48 8.00 21.48
CA TYR A 416 -15.00 6.67 21.17
C TYR A 416 -13.56 6.70 20.66
N LYS A 417 -12.68 6.08 21.43
CA LYS A 417 -11.23 6.05 21.18
C LYS A 417 -10.85 4.98 20.15
N SER A 418 -11.33 5.14 18.92
CA SER A 418 -11.15 4.17 17.84
C SER A 418 -9.67 3.90 17.50
N ASN A 419 -8.80 4.90 17.61
CA ASN A 419 -7.41 4.82 17.19
C ASN A 419 -6.48 4.41 18.33
N ARG A 420 -6.53 3.13 18.75
CA ARG A 420 -5.65 2.57 19.78
C ARG A 420 -5.61 3.40 21.07
N GLY A 421 -6.78 3.81 21.56
CA GLY A 421 -6.91 4.61 22.77
C GLY A 421 -6.99 6.12 22.55
N SER A 422 -7.03 6.60 21.31
CA SER A 422 -7.22 8.00 20.93
C SER A 422 -8.45 8.20 20.02
N CYS A 423 -9.06 9.38 20.10
CA CYS A 423 -10.09 9.81 19.14
C CYS A 423 -9.50 10.48 17.88
N THR A 424 -8.18 10.69 17.84
CA THR A 424 -7.47 11.37 16.76
C THR A 424 -6.27 10.55 16.32
N ARG A 425 -5.53 11.06 15.32
CA ARG A 425 -4.22 10.50 14.97
C ARG A 425 -3.29 10.54 16.16
N GLN A 426 -2.40 9.55 16.24
CA GLN A 426 -1.34 9.46 17.24
C GLN A 426 0.03 9.61 16.60
N ALA A 427 0.95 10.14 17.40
CA ALA A 427 2.34 10.36 16.96
C ALA A 427 3.07 9.04 16.63
N TRP A 428 2.77 7.97 17.35
CA TRP A 428 3.36 6.65 17.16
C TRP A 428 2.54 5.57 17.87
N PHE A 429 2.87 4.30 17.64
CA PHE A 429 2.22 3.14 18.26
C PHE A 429 3.29 2.13 18.71
N ASP A 430 3.03 1.38 19.78
CA ASP A 430 3.87 0.24 20.19
C ASP A 430 3.97 -0.78 19.05
N CYS A 431 2.84 -1.07 18.40
CA CYS A 431 2.78 -1.78 17.13
C CYS A 431 2.81 -0.76 15.99
N SER A 432 4.00 -0.42 15.48
CA SER A 432 4.16 0.64 14.48
C SER A 432 4.06 0.18 13.02
N CYS A 433 3.31 -0.93 12.78
CA CYS A 433 3.17 -1.47 11.42
C CYS A 433 2.52 -0.49 10.43
N CYS A 434 1.50 0.29 10.83
CA CYS A 434 0.82 1.22 9.94
C CYS A 434 1.70 2.40 9.52
N PRO A 435 2.40 3.13 10.42
CA PRO A 435 3.35 4.15 10.04
C PRO A 435 4.44 3.63 9.09
N THR A 436 5.03 2.49 9.39
CA THR A 436 6.11 1.91 8.58
C THR A 436 5.62 1.36 7.24
N ASN A 437 4.38 0.84 7.16
CA ASN A 437 3.76 0.47 5.89
C ASN A 437 3.47 1.69 4.99
N LEU A 438 3.03 2.81 5.55
CA LEU A 438 2.88 4.06 4.79
C LEU A 438 4.22 4.54 4.21
N ILE A 439 5.30 4.42 5.00
CA ILE A 439 6.66 4.75 4.57
C ILE A 439 7.09 3.89 3.39
N ARG A 440 6.85 2.57 3.43
CA ARG A 440 7.26 1.68 2.33
C ARG A 440 6.44 1.89 1.06
N PHE A 441 5.15 2.26 1.20
CA PHE A 441 4.21 2.35 0.09
C PHE A 441 4.24 3.72 -0.62
N ILE A 442 4.11 4.83 0.11
CA ILE A 442 3.89 6.16 -0.50
C ILE A 442 4.97 6.55 -1.51
N PRO A 443 6.29 6.31 -1.28
CA PRO A 443 7.30 6.61 -2.28
C PRO A 443 7.22 5.73 -3.55
N SER A 444 6.50 4.61 -3.52
CA SER A 444 6.32 3.70 -4.66
C SER A 444 5.17 4.09 -5.60
N ILE A 445 4.31 5.06 -5.22
CA ILE A 445 3.13 5.49 -6.00
C ILE A 445 3.42 5.78 -7.48
N PRO A 446 4.56 6.40 -7.88
CA PRO A 446 4.84 6.63 -9.30
C PRO A 446 4.83 5.35 -10.16
N GLY A 447 5.13 4.19 -9.58
CA GLY A 447 5.07 2.89 -10.25
C GLY A 447 3.66 2.40 -10.61
N LEU A 448 2.61 3.06 -10.09
CA LEU A 448 1.21 2.73 -10.39
C LEU A 448 0.63 3.56 -11.56
N ILE A 449 1.34 4.59 -12.04
CA ILE A 449 0.81 5.50 -13.06
C ILE A 449 0.66 4.80 -14.42
N TYR A 450 1.66 4.02 -14.80
CA TYR A 450 1.71 3.35 -16.09
C TYR A 450 2.04 1.87 -15.95
N SER A 451 1.44 1.06 -16.84
CA SER A 451 1.88 -0.31 -17.08
C SER A 451 1.92 -0.58 -18.60
N LYS A 452 2.58 -1.64 -19.00
CA LYS A 452 2.82 -1.91 -20.42
C LYS A 452 2.93 -3.40 -20.73
N THR A 453 2.66 -3.71 -21.99
CA THR A 453 3.14 -4.92 -22.68
C THR A 453 4.21 -4.51 -23.70
N ASN A 454 4.55 -5.37 -24.65
CA ASN A 454 5.47 -5.02 -25.74
C ASN A 454 4.92 -3.90 -26.65
N ASP A 455 3.60 -3.84 -26.86
CA ASP A 455 2.95 -2.98 -27.85
C ASP A 455 1.75 -2.19 -27.29
N VAL A 456 1.45 -2.36 -26.02
CA VAL A 456 0.35 -1.66 -25.35
C VAL A 456 0.87 -0.87 -24.16
N LEU A 457 0.52 0.41 -24.08
CA LEU A 457 0.71 1.26 -22.92
C LEU A 457 -0.64 1.46 -22.22
N TYR A 458 -0.69 1.18 -20.91
CA TYR A 458 -1.81 1.49 -20.04
C TYR A 458 -1.51 2.76 -19.24
N VAL A 459 -2.39 3.73 -19.30
CA VAL A 459 -2.39 4.91 -18.41
C VAL A 459 -3.45 4.65 -17.34
N ASN A 460 -3.01 4.28 -16.16
CA ASN A 460 -3.86 3.76 -15.09
C ASN A 460 -4.31 4.82 -14.10
N LEU A 461 -3.41 5.75 -13.73
CA LEU A 461 -3.70 6.87 -12.84
C LEU A 461 -3.33 8.19 -13.51
N TYR A 462 -4.06 9.23 -13.15
CA TYR A 462 -3.85 10.57 -13.68
C TYR A 462 -3.15 11.45 -12.65
N ALA A 463 -1.91 11.82 -12.99
CA ALA A 463 -1.10 12.77 -12.23
C ALA A 463 -0.13 13.46 -13.19
N SER A 464 0.10 14.75 -13.01
CA SER A 464 1.09 15.45 -13.84
C SER A 464 2.45 14.81 -13.69
N SER A 465 3.01 14.38 -14.81
CA SER A 465 4.26 13.61 -14.85
C SER A 465 4.97 13.72 -16.18
N ASN A 466 6.29 13.51 -16.15
CA ASN A 466 7.12 13.29 -17.33
C ASN A 466 7.76 11.92 -17.23
N SER A 467 7.59 11.09 -18.26
CA SER A 467 8.02 9.70 -18.22
C SER A 467 8.74 9.32 -19.51
N ALA A 468 9.77 8.48 -19.38
CA ALA A 468 10.55 8.00 -20.53
C ALA A 468 10.93 6.54 -20.31
N PHE A 469 10.52 5.67 -21.25
CA PHE A 469 10.76 4.23 -21.18
C PHE A 469 10.66 3.59 -22.58
N LYS A 470 11.03 2.33 -22.67
CA LYS A 470 10.84 1.54 -23.90
C LYS A 470 9.45 0.91 -23.93
N LEU A 471 8.77 1.06 -25.07
CA LEU A 471 7.58 0.31 -25.43
C LEU A 471 7.93 -0.56 -26.64
N GLY A 472 8.12 -1.86 -26.43
CA GLY A 472 8.69 -2.74 -27.43
C GLY A 472 10.07 -2.27 -27.90
N LYS A 473 10.18 -1.95 -29.20
CA LYS A 473 11.41 -1.44 -29.83
C LYS A 473 11.51 0.09 -29.85
N THR A 474 10.48 0.81 -29.39
CA THR A 474 10.39 2.27 -29.49
C THR A 474 10.72 2.92 -28.14
N ASP A 475 11.63 3.89 -28.13
CA ASP A 475 11.82 4.80 -27.00
C ASP A 475 10.64 5.78 -27.00
N LEU A 476 9.85 5.78 -25.94
CA LEU A 476 8.67 6.61 -25.77
C LEU A 476 8.86 7.60 -24.63
N GLN A 477 8.64 8.87 -24.93
CA GLN A 477 8.42 9.89 -23.91
C GLN A 477 6.92 10.20 -23.85
N ILE A 478 6.36 10.20 -22.65
CA ILE A 478 4.97 10.55 -22.40
C ILE A 478 4.89 11.51 -21.22
N SER A 479 4.04 12.53 -21.34
CA SER A 479 3.78 13.45 -20.23
C SER A 479 2.30 13.61 -20.02
N GLN A 480 1.90 13.74 -18.76
CA GLN A 480 0.56 14.12 -18.34
C GLN A 480 0.58 15.53 -17.75
N GLN A 481 -0.43 16.32 -18.02
CA GLN A 481 -0.69 17.60 -17.40
C GLN A 481 -2.14 17.65 -16.93
N THR A 482 -2.34 17.76 -15.62
CA THR A 482 -3.66 17.71 -15.00
C THR A 482 -3.64 18.34 -13.62
N SER A 483 -4.81 18.76 -13.14
CA SER A 483 -5.05 19.10 -11.72
C SER A 483 -5.88 18.01 -11.01
N TYR A 484 -5.87 16.79 -11.52
CA TYR A 484 -6.52 15.66 -10.89
C TYR A 484 -5.96 15.43 -9.46
N PRO A 485 -6.77 15.14 -8.45
CA PRO A 485 -8.20 14.78 -8.48
C PRO A 485 -9.18 15.97 -8.37
N TRP A 486 -8.71 17.22 -8.49
CA TRP A 486 -9.53 18.40 -8.28
C TRP A 486 -10.38 18.78 -9.50
N ASN A 487 -9.99 18.34 -10.68
CA ASN A 487 -10.79 18.40 -11.90
C ASN A 487 -10.46 17.24 -12.84
N GLY A 488 -11.36 16.96 -13.77
CA GLY A 488 -11.25 15.79 -14.66
C GLY A 488 -10.58 16.06 -16.00
N LYS A 489 -9.93 17.22 -16.20
CA LYS A 489 -9.22 17.52 -17.45
C LYS A 489 -7.80 16.95 -17.41
N VAL A 490 -7.45 16.17 -18.43
CA VAL A 490 -6.11 15.56 -18.55
C VAL A 490 -5.58 15.77 -19.96
N GLY A 491 -4.45 16.43 -20.08
CA GLY A 491 -3.69 16.54 -21.32
C GLY A 491 -2.54 15.52 -21.31
N ILE A 492 -2.38 14.77 -22.41
CA ILE A 492 -1.29 13.80 -22.56
C ILE A 492 -0.55 14.11 -23.86
N SER A 493 0.78 14.25 -23.78
CA SER A 493 1.64 14.38 -24.95
C SER A 493 2.37 13.07 -25.19
N VAL A 494 2.33 12.58 -26.45
CA VAL A 494 2.93 11.32 -26.88
C VAL A 494 4.08 11.63 -27.82
N ASN A 495 5.30 11.24 -27.43
CA ASN A 495 6.53 11.55 -28.15
C ASN A 495 7.38 10.31 -28.38
N PRO A 496 7.03 9.42 -29.33
CA PRO A 496 7.89 8.33 -29.72
C PRO A 496 9.14 8.88 -30.44
N LYS A 497 10.31 8.29 -30.17
CA LYS A 497 11.57 8.66 -30.85
C LYS A 497 11.50 8.43 -32.37
N LYS A 498 10.80 7.35 -32.76
CA LYS A 498 10.42 7.04 -34.14
C LYS A 498 8.92 6.82 -34.16
N GLU A 499 8.25 7.36 -35.18
CA GLU A 499 6.82 7.07 -35.36
C GLU A 499 6.60 5.57 -35.53
N GLY A 500 5.48 5.09 -35.01
CA GLY A 500 5.19 3.66 -35.00
C GLY A 500 3.80 3.32 -34.52
N GLN A 501 3.39 2.12 -34.89
CA GLN A 501 2.09 1.55 -34.52
C GLN A 501 2.18 0.94 -33.12
N PHE A 502 1.36 1.45 -32.21
CA PHE A 502 1.13 0.84 -30.88
C PHE A 502 -0.20 1.29 -30.28
N THR A 503 -0.62 0.60 -29.25
CA THR A 503 -1.88 0.86 -28.57
C THR A 503 -1.65 1.66 -27.29
N ILE A 504 -2.45 2.69 -27.06
CA ILE A 504 -2.58 3.36 -25.76
C ILE A 504 -3.96 3.07 -25.20
N LYS A 505 -4.01 2.52 -23.99
CA LYS A 505 -5.21 2.32 -23.19
C LYS A 505 -5.26 3.37 -22.10
N LEU A 506 -6.30 4.19 -22.09
CA LEU A 506 -6.51 5.27 -21.12
C LEU A 506 -7.67 4.90 -20.22
N ARG A 507 -7.41 4.71 -18.93
CA ARG A 507 -8.46 4.31 -17.99
C ARG A 507 -9.56 5.37 -17.92
N VAL A 508 -10.79 4.96 -18.06
CA VAL A 508 -11.95 5.77 -17.72
C VAL A 508 -12.32 5.41 -16.27
N PRO A 509 -12.16 6.32 -15.30
CA PRO A 509 -12.44 6.01 -13.90
C PRO A 509 -13.88 5.53 -13.68
N GLY A 510 -14.11 4.61 -12.72
CA GLY A 510 -15.42 4.06 -12.42
C GLY A 510 -16.45 5.15 -12.16
N TRP A 511 -16.12 6.15 -11.33
CA TRP A 511 -16.99 7.29 -11.04
C TRP A 511 -17.40 8.08 -12.30
N ALA A 512 -16.55 8.14 -13.34
CA ALA A 512 -16.88 8.75 -14.62
C ALA A 512 -17.70 7.84 -15.56
N ARG A 513 -17.95 6.59 -15.14
CA ARG A 513 -18.80 5.60 -15.82
C ARG A 513 -20.10 5.32 -15.07
N ASN A 514 -20.42 6.08 -14.02
CA ASN A 514 -21.50 5.82 -13.08
C ASN A 514 -21.32 4.54 -12.23
N GLU A 515 -20.08 4.18 -11.94
CA GLU A 515 -19.72 3.07 -11.08
C GLU A 515 -18.96 3.62 -9.86
N VAL A 516 -19.55 3.55 -8.66
CA VAL A 516 -18.90 4.00 -7.41
C VAL A 516 -17.68 3.13 -7.10
N LEU A 517 -17.91 1.83 -7.11
CA LEU A 517 -16.96 0.73 -7.03
C LEU A 517 -17.46 -0.39 -7.94
N PRO A 518 -16.62 -1.33 -8.37
CA PRO A 518 -17.09 -2.49 -9.12
C PRO A 518 -18.15 -3.25 -8.31
N GLY A 519 -19.27 -3.60 -8.96
CA GLY A 519 -20.37 -4.34 -8.33
C GLY A 519 -21.55 -3.47 -7.89
N ASP A 520 -22.37 -3.99 -6.95
CA ASP A 520 -23.65 -3.40 -6.53
C ASP A 520 -23.69 -2.97 -5.05
N LEU A 521 -22.56 -3.04 -4.35
CA LEU A 521 -22.49 -2.62 -2.94
C LEU A 521 -22.80 -1.12 -2.77
N TYR A 522 -22.42 -0.33 -3.75
CA TYR A 522 -22.65 1.13 -3.80
C TYR A 522 -23.20 1.55 -5.15
N THR A 523 -24.18 2.45 -5.15
CA THR A 523 -24.77 3.03 -6.35
C THR A 523 -24.99 4.52 -6.18
N TYR A 524 -24.96 5.27 -7.29
CA TYR A 524 -25.40 6.66 -7.27
C TYR A 524 -26.92 6.75 -7.21
N LYS A 525 -27.44 7.66 -6.38
CA LYS A 525 -28.89 7.93 -6.35
C LYS A 525 -29.40 8.44 -7.70
N LYS A 526 -28.58 9.22 -8.39
CA LYS A 526 -28.86 9.71 -9.73
C LYS A 526 -27.62 9.53 -10.61
N ALA A 527 -27.77 8.75 -11.66
CA ALA A 527 -26.70 8.59 -12.64
C ALA A 527 -26.43 9.92 -13.38
N SER A 528 -25.14 10.27 -13.53
CA SER A 528 -24.76 11.40 -14.39
C SER A 528 -25.12 11.13 -15.84
N THR A 529 -25.66 12.14 -16.50
CA THR A 529 -25.91 12.12 -17.95
C THR A 529 -24.68 12.52 -18.76
N GLN A 530 -23.68 13.12 -18.09
CA GLN A 530 -22.43 13.52 -18.74
C GLN A 530 -21.55 12.29 -18.97
N ARG A 531 -20.75 12.32 -20.01
CA ARG A 531 -19.86 11.22 -20.39
C ARG A 531 -18.43 11.72 -20.53
N ALA A 532 -17.47 10.85 -20.27
CA ALA A 532 -16.08 11.09 -20.57
C ALA A 532 -15.89 11.33 -22.07
N THR A 533 -15.09 12.33 -22.40
CA THR A 533 -14.77 12.66 -23.80
C THR A 533 -13.27 12.61 -24.04
N ILE A 534 -12.91 12.37 -25.31
CA ILE A 534 -11.53 12.31 -25.74
C ILE A 534 -11.34 13.00 -27.07
N THR A 535 -10.23 13.73 -27.21
CA THR A 535 -9.80 14.28 -28.50
C THR A 535 -8.33 13.86 -28.76
N ILE A 536 -7.97 13.74 -30.03
CA ILE A 536 -6.59 13.55 -30.47
C ILE A 536 -6.24 14.68 -31.42
N ASN A 537 -5.20 15.44 -31.11
CA ASN A 537 -4.76 16.62 -31.86
C ASN A 537 -5.88 17.67 -32.06
N GLY A 538 -6.79 17.76 -31.11
CA GLY A 538 -7.93 18.68 -31.13
C GLY A 538 -9.20 18.13 -31.78
N GLU A 539 -9.12 17.00 -32.46
CA GLU A 539 -10.25 16.37 -33.14
C GLU A 539 -10.92 15.32 -32.23
N ALA A 540 -12.25 15.35 -32.15
CA ALA A 540 -13.02 14.34 -31.43
C ALA A 540 -12.87 12.98 -32.13
N VAL A 541 -12.59 11.95 -31.35
CA VAL A 541 -12.44 10.60 -31.86
C VAL A 541 -13.47 9.67 -31.26
N ALA A 542 -14.08 8.85 -32.12
CA ALA A 542 -14.91 7.74 -31.67
C ALA A 542 -13.98 6.61 -31.18
N VAL A 543 -13.94 6.35 -29.89
CA VAL A 543 -13.09 5.30 -29.31
C VAL A 543 -13.97 4.23 -28.67
N GLN A 544 -13.58 3.00 -28.89
CA GLN A 544 -14.20 1.87 -28.19
C GLN A 544 -13.74 1.87 -26.74
N GLN A 545 -14.70 1.80 -25.83
CA GLN A 545 -14.42 1.53 -24.42
C GLN A 545 -14.46 0.02 -24.18
N GLN A 546 -13.32 -0.56 -23.83
CA GLN A 546 -13.19 -1.97 -23.52
C GLN A 546 -12.48 -2.17 -22.18
N ASP A 547 -13.02 -3.04 -21.32
CA ASP A 547 -12.48 -3.31 -19.97
C ASP A 547 -12.23 -2.06 -19.14
N GLY A 548 -13.05 -1.01 -19.36
CA GLY A 548 -12.95 0.28 -18.68
C GLY A 548 -11.84 1.21 -19.21
N TYR A 549 -11.29 0.95 -20.39
CA TYR A 549 -10.30 1.79 -21.06
C TYR A 549 -10.81 2.32 -22.39
N PHE A 550 -10.49 3.57 -22.70
CA PHE A 550 -10.46 4.02 -24.10
C PHE A 550 -9.24 3.41 -24.76
N THR A 551 -9.46 2.62 -25.81
CA THR A 551 -8.40 1.88 -26.52
C THR A 551 -8.12 2.53 -27.86
N ILE A 552 -6.90 3.02 -28.07
CA ILE A 552 -6.49 3.74 -29.26
C ILE A 552 -5.30 3.03 -29.89
N ASN A 553 -5.50 2.40 -31.03
CA ASN A 553 -4.44 1.79 -31.83
C ASN A 553 -4.22 2.63 -33.11
N ARG A 554 -3.05 3.25 -33.22
CA ARG A 554 -2.70 4.08 -34.37
C ARG A 554 -1.19 4.19 -34.57
N ASN A 555 -0.78 4.74 -35.72
CA ASN A 555 0.60 5.17 -35.93
C ASN A 555 0.82 6.51 -35.18
N TRP A 556 1.54 6.46 -34.06
CA TRP A 556 1.81 7.62 -33.21
C TRP A 556 3.03 8.38 -33.71
N LYS A 557 2.92 9.71 -33.71
CA LYS A 557 3.96 10.64 -34.13
C LYS A 557 4.44 11.50 -32.95
N LYS A 558 5.64 12.00 -33.06
CA LYS A 558 6.18 12.96 -32.08
C LYS A 558 5.30 14.22 -32.07
N GLY A 559 4.85 14.60 -30.87
CA GLY A 559 4.00 15.77 -30.66
C GLY A 559 2.50 15.49 -30.69
N ASP A 560 2.08 14.23 -30.90
CA ASP A 560 0.66 13.87 -30.79
C ASP A 560 0.13 14.19 -29.38
N LYS A 561 -1.07 14.75 -29.31
CA LYS A 561 -1.73 15.18 -28.08
C LYS A 561 -3.04 14.46 -27.90
N ILE A 562 -3.29 13.96 -26.71
CA ILE A 562 -4.59 13.45 -26.28
C ILE A 562 -5.13 14.39 -25.22
N ALA A 563 -6.40 14.78 -25.33
CA ALA A 563 -7.09 15.47 -24.26
C ALA A 563 -8.29 14.65 -23.80
N LEU A 564 -8.34 14.38 -22.50
CA LEU A 564 -9.45 13.72 -21.82
C LEU A 564 -10.22 14.75 -21.00
N ASN A 565 -11.53 14.58 -20.92
CA ASN A 565 -12.36 15.31 -19.99
C ASN A 565 -13.32 14.31 -19.30
N PHE A 566 -13.13 14.16 -17.98
CA PHE A 566 -14.02 13.41 -17.10
C PHE A 566 -14.92 14.43 -16.38
N PRO A 567 -16.19 14.58 -16.76
CA PRO A 567 -17.09 15.53 -16.10
C PRO A 567 -17.22 15.19 -14.62
N MET A 568 -16.92 16.16 -13.75
CA MET A 568 -17.03 16.01 -12.29
C MET A 568 -18.20 16.82 -11.77
N GLU A 569 -19.08 16.17 -11.04
CA GLU A 569 -20.18 16.76 -10.29
C GLU A 569 -20.27 16.09 -8.92
N VAL A 570 -20.89 16.75 -7.96
CA VAL A 570 -21.14 16.14 -6.65
C VAL A 570 -22.17 15.03 -6.84
N GLN A 571 -21.82 13.83 -6.37
CA GLN A 571 -22.66 12.66 -6.46
C GLN A 571 -23.08 12.19 -5.07
N GLU A 572 -24.36 11.84 -4.94
CA GLU A 572 -24.92 11.19 -3.76
C GLU A 572 -24.83 9.67 -3.94
N VAL A 573 -24.11 9.02 -3.04
CA VAL A 573 -23.92 7.56 -3.03
C VAL A 573 -24.82 6.94 -2.00
N GLN A 574 -25.47 5.84 -2.34
CA GLN A 574 -26.23 4.98 -1.44
C GLN A 574 -25.64 3.59 -1.41
N THR A 575 -25.85 2.87 -0.29
CA THR A 575 -25.43 1.49 -0.15
C THR A 575 -26.50 0.52 -0.63
N ASN A 576 -26.10 -0.72 -0.93
CA ASN A 576 -27.01 -1.86 -1.04
C ASN A 576 -27.87 -1.96 0.22
N SER A 577 -29.15 -2.28 0.07
CA SER A 577 -30.15 -2.33 1.16
C SER A 577 -29.81 -3.32 2.26
N LYS A 578 -28.90 -4.26 2.03
CA LYS A 578 -28.40 -5.22 3.02
C LYS A 578 -27.43 -4.59 4.04
N VAL A 579 -26.90 -3.38 3.77
CA VAL A 579 -26.06 -2.65 4.72
C VAL A 579 -26.93 -1.85 5.68
N GLU A 580 -27.34 -2.48 6.77
CA GLU A 580 -28.28 -1.91 7.75
C GLU A 580 -27.84 -0.56 8.32
N THR A 581 -26.52 -0.40 8.56
CA THR A 581 -25.96 0.82 9.19
C THR A 581 -26.18 2.08 8.35
N ASN A 582 -26.33 1.93 7.05
CA ASN A 582 -26.43 3.05 6.10
C ASN A 582 -27.82 3.16 5.45
N LYS A 583 -28.85 2.49 6.00
CA LYS A 583 -30.25 2.70 5.56
C LYS A 583 -30.64 4.16 5.71
N ASN A 584 -31.27 4.71 4.67
CA ASN A 584 -31.68 6.12 4.61
C ASN A 584 -30.53 7.12 4.81
N LYS A 585 -29.31 6.75 4.42
CA LYS A 585 -28.16 7.64 4.42
C LYS A 585 -27.56 7.75 3.04
N VAL A 586 -26.84 8.84 2.81
CA VAL A 586 -26.02 9.06 1.63
C VAL A 586 -24.63 9.51 2.02
N SER A 587 -23.66 9.16 1.22
CA SER A 587 -22.33 9.75 1.24
C SER A 587 -22.15 10.66 0.03
N LEU A 588 -21.33 11.69 0.15
CA LEU A 588 -21.03 12.60 -0.94
C LEU A 588 -19.66 12.31 -1.51
N GLU A 589 -19.55 12.35 -2.84
CA GLU A 589 -18.27 12.28 -3.52
C GLU A 589 -18.14 13.29 -4.65
N TYR A 590 -16.91 13.67 -4.98
CA TYR A 590 -16.57 14.48 -6.12
C TYR A 590 -15.33 13.91 -6.81
N GLY A 591 -15.51 13.37 -8.02
CA GLY A 591 -14.50 12.56 -8.68
C GLY A 591 -14.15 11.33 -7.83
N PRO A 592 -12.83 11.03 -7.59
CA PRO A 592 -12.42 9.86 -6.81
C PRO A 592 -12.50 10.07 -5.29
N ILE A 593 -12.81 11.28 -4.82
CA ILE A 593 -12.72 11.66 -3.42
C ILE A 593 -14.08 11.52 -2.73
N VAL A 594 -14.10 10.81 -1.61
CA VAL A 594 -15.21 10.75 -0.65
C VAL A 594 -15.09 11.93 0.31
N TYR A 595 -16.21 12.53 0.68
CA TYR A 595 -16.27 13.68 1.56
C TYR A 595 -16.87 13.32 2.93
N ALA A 596 -16.43 14.06 3.93
CA ALA A 596 -16.93 13.95 5.31
C ALA A 596 -17.25 15.34 5.87
N VAL A 597 -18.25 15.41 6.74
CA VAL A 597 -18.53 16.61 7.54
C VAL A 597 -17.77 16.51 8.87
N GLU A 598 -17.10 17.60 9.28
CA GLU A 598 -16.49 17.73 10.60
C GLU A 598 -17.23 18.77 11.44
N GLU A 599 -17.32 18.54 12.75
CA GLU A 599 -17.96 19.44 13.70
C GLU A 599 -17.31 20.83 13.73
N ILE A 600 -15.98 20.90 13.55
CA ILE A 600 -15.23 22.16 13.57
C ILE A 600 -15.72 23.16 12.50
N ASP A 601 -16.18 22.67 11.35
CA ASP A 601 -16.74 23.48 10.26
C ASP A 601 -18.25 23.69 10.40
N ASN A 602 -18.94 22.92 11.27
CA ASN A 602 -20.40 22.78 11.32
C ASN A 602 -20.95 22.87 12.75
N LYS A 603 -20.35 23.71 13.62
CA LYS A 603 -20.59 23.76 15.07
C LYS A 603 -22.04 23.92 15.50
N THR A 604 -22.83 24.71 14.77
CA THR A 604 -24.19 25.10 15.18
C THR A 604 -25.23 24.00 14.96
N ASN A 605 -24.99 23.04 14.07
CA ASN A 605 -26.02 22.08 13.64
C ASN A 605 -25.50 20.69 13.31
N PHE A 606 -24.31 20.30 13.78
CA PHE A 606 -23.64 19.04 13.37
C PHE A 606 -24.56 17.81 13.46
N ASP A 607 -25.26 17.64 14.58
CA ASP A 607 -26.11 16.46 14.81
C ASP A 607 -27.40 16.46 13.94
N LYS A 608 -27.76 17.59 13.35
CA LYS A 608 -28.95 17.77 12.49
C LYS A 608 -28.61 17.80 11.01
N ILE A 609 -27.33 17.64 10.65
CA ILE A 609 -26.91 17.62 9.23
C ILE A 609 -27.60 16.47 8.52
N ASN A 610 -28.22 16.81 7.40
CA ASN A 610 -28.87 15.87 6.49
C ASN A 610 -28.76 16.36 5.06
N VAL A 611 -28.90 15.44 4.13
CA VAL A 611 -29.08 15.70 2.70
C VAL A 611 -30.55 15.47 2.37
N ALA A 612 -31.16 16.37 1.62
CA ALA A 612 -32.54 16.24 1.18
C ALA A 612 -32.65 16.13 -0.35
N SER A 613 -33.73 15.50 -0.80
CA SER A 613 -34.03 15.44 -2.22
C SER A 613 -34.12 16.85 -2.80
N GLY A 614 -33.33 17.13 -3.83
CA GLY A 614 -33.27 18.46 -4.46
C GLY A 614 -32.25 19.44 -3.87
N ASP A 615 -31.49 19.04 -2.84
CA ASP A 615 -30.36 19.85 -2.37
C ASP A 615 -29.38 20.11 -3.53
N SER A 616 -28.88 21.32 -3.61
CA SER A 616 -27.85 21.71 -4.55
C SER A 616 -26.54 21.92 -3.82
N PHE A 617 -25.46 21.43 -4.40
CA PHE A 617 -24.12 21.50 -3.83
C PHE A 617 -23.22 22.39 -4.67
N LYS A 618 -22.33 23.13 -4.01
CA LYS A 618 -21.28 23.90 -4.65
C LYS A 618 -19.92 23.29 -4.27
N VAL A 619 -19.04 23.15 -5.26
CA VAL A 619 -17.65 22.80 -5.04
C VAL A 619 -16.83 24.07 -5.04
N LYS A 620 -16.11 24.34 -3.96
CA LYS A 620 -15.28 25.53 -3.78
C LYS A 620 -13.86 25.14 -3.41
N LYS A 621 -12.89 25.76 -4.05
CA LYS A 621 -11.47 25.57 -3.69
C LYS A 621 -11.12 26.47 -2.50
N GLU A 622 -10.69 25.85 -1.41
CA GLU A 622 -10.22 26.52 -0.19
C GLU A 622 -8.70 26.39 -0.09
N VAL A 623 -7.98 27.40 -0.56
CA VAL A 623 -6.51 27.36 -0.70
C VAL A 623 -5.76 27.32 0.64
N ASN A 624 -6.36 27.89 1.69
CA ASN A 624 -5.78 27.99 3.03
C ASN A 624 -6.28 26.88 3.98
N LEU A 625 -7.21 26.05 3.55
CA LEU A 625 -7.75 24.95 4.34
C LEU A 625 -7.02 23.66 3.99
N LEU A 626 -6.46 22.97 5.01
CA LEU A 626 -5.90 21.61 4.91
C LEU A 626 -4.91 21.44 3.72
N ASN A 627 -4.02 22.42 3.52
CA ASN A 627 -3.05 22.53 2.43
C ASN A 627 -3.68 22.74 1.03
N GLY A 628 -4.91 23.22 0.96
CA GLY A 628 -5.61 23.54 -0.28
C GLY A 628 -6.45 22.37 -0.79
N VAL A 629 -7.73 22.38 -0.44
CA VAL A 629 -8.68 21.33 -0.83
C VAL A 629 -9.91 21.93 -1.55
N ASN A 630 -10.60 21.10 -2.32
CA ASN A 630 -11.96 21.40 -2.70
C ASN A 630 -12.90 20.98 -1.56
N VAL A 631 -13.83 21.85 -1.17
CA VAL A 631 -14.91 21.55 -0.23
C VAL A 631 -16.23 21.44 -0.98
N ILE A 632 -17.15 20.64 -0.45
CA ILE A 632 -18.55 20.60 -0.87
C ILE A 632 -19.35 21.39 0.15
N GLU A 633 -20.12 22.37 -0.28
CA GLU A 633 -20.94 23.19 0.60
C GLU A 633 -22.34 23.43 0.05
N ASN A 634 -23.29 23.58 0.96
CA ASN A 634 -24.62 24.13 0.73
C ASN A 634 -25.01 25.01 1.92
N GLU A 635 -26.29 25.41 2.02
CA GLU A 635 -26.79 26.23 3.12
C GLU A 635 -26.75 25.53 4.50
N LYS A 636 -26.66 24.19 4.53
CA LYS A 636 -26.78 23.39 5.75
C LYS A 636 -25.43 23.01 6.33
N PHE A 637 -24.42 22.76 5.48
CA PHE A 637 -23.12 22.26 5.93
C PHE A 637 -21.98 22.51 4.92
N LYS A 638 -20.76 22.31 5.44
CA LYS A 638 -19.51 22.18 4.68
C LYS A 638 -18.93 20.80 4.89
N ALA A 639 -18.57 20.13 3.81
CA ALA A 639 -17.85 18.85 3.81
C ALA A 639 -16.45 19.00 3.21
N ILE A 640 -15.49 18.30 3.79
CA ILE A 640 -14.08 18.26 3.38
C ILE A 640 -13.73 16.87 2.84
N PRO A 641 -12.63 16.71 2.07
CA PRO A 641 -12.12 15.38 1.70
C PRO A 641 -11.92 14.48 2.92
N TYR A 642 -12.45 13.26 2.88
CA TYR A 642 -12.36 12.31 4.00
C TYR A 642 -10.92 12.09 4.46
N TYR A 643 -9.97 11.94 3.55
CA TYR A 643 -8.57 11.69 3.94
C TYR A 643 -7.96 12.77 4.82
N SER A 644 -8.54 13.98 4.83
CA SER A 644 -8.00 15.13 5.55
C SER A 644 -8.65 15.38 6.91
N TRP A 645 -9.66 14.60 7.32
CA TRP A 645 -10.33 14.77 8.60
C TRP A 645 -9.36 14.58 9.79
N SER A 646 -9.72 15.13 10.95
CA SER A 646 -8.93 15.06 12.21
C SER A 646 -7.50 15.63 12.14
N ASN A 647 -7.21 16.49 11.17
CA ASN A 647 -5.95 17.27 11.18
C ASN A 647 -6.06 18.58 12.00
N ARG A 648 -7.22 18.85 12.58
CA ARG A 648 -7.53 20.09 13.32
C ARG A 648 -7.99 19.81 14.76
N GLY A 649 -7.68 18.61 15.29
CA GLY A 649 -7.98 18.20 16.65
C GLY A 649 -9.14 17.22 16.77
N VAL A 650 -9.58 16.99 18.01
CA VAL A 650 -10.72 16.12 18.35
C VAL A 650 -12.03 16.78 17.96
N GLY A 651 -12.96 16.02 17.42
CA GLY A 651 -14.30 16.46 17.07
C GLY A 651 -15.11 15.34 16.43
N LYS A 652 -16.39 15.60 16.22
CA LYS A 652 -17.28 14.67 15.51
C LYS A 652 -17.00 14.71 14.00
N MET A 653 -17.22 13.58 13.35
CA MET A 653 -17.11 13.44 11.89
C MET A 653 -18.13 12.43 11.38
N LYS A 654 -18.69 12.67 10.18
CA LYS A 654 -19.58 11.73 9.49
C LYS A 654 -19.25 11.68 8.00
N VAL A 655 -19.13 10.48 7.45
CA VAL A 655 -19.10 10.20 6.00
C VAL A 655 -20.52 9.96 5.49
N TRP A 656 -21.35 9.25 6.26
CA TRP A 656 -22.72 8.92 5.92
C TRP A 656 -23.69 9.89 6.60
N LEU A 657 -24.44 10.63 5.82
CA LEU A 657 -25.39 11.66 6.26
C LEU A 657 -26.81 11.14 6.10
N ASP A 658 -27.69 11.49 7.05
CA ASP A 658 -29.10 11.15 6.97
C ASP A 658 -29.72 11.73 5.70
N TYR A 659 -30.54 10.95 5.01
CA TYR A 659 -31.23 11.37 3.79
C TYR A 659 -32.71 11.58 4.04
N LYS A 660 -33.23 12.72 3.57
CA LYS A 660 -34.65 13.06 3.65
C LYS A 660 -35.22 13.13 2.21
N ASN A 661 -36.32 12.39 1.98
CA ASN A 661 -37.04 12.40 0.71
C ASN A 661 -37.75 13.74 0.48
#